data_8b3f0630ebedcd4e2c2ee88e0acba5c2
#
_entry.id   8b3f0630ebedcd4e2c2ee88e0acba5c2
#
_cell.length_a   1.000
_cell.length_b   1.000
_cell.length_c   1.000
_cell.angle_alpha   90.00
_cell.angle_beta   90.00
_cell.angle_gamma   90.00
#
_symmetry.space_group_name_H-M   'P 1'
#
loop_
_entity.id
_entity.type
_entity.pdbx_description
1 polymer ?
#
loop_
_entity_poly.entity_id
_entity_poly.type
_entity_poly.pdbx_seq_one_letter_code
_entity_poly.pdbx_strand_id
1 'polypeptide(L)'
;MKVSKNWLSEYLDLSKYTDEELYKIINFKVCEIETYKKMVEATNLTVGLVKECVMHPNSDHLHVCQVEIRPGEVSQIVCGAPNVEAGKKVIVALPGAVLPGDFKIKPSKIRGVESNGMLCSLQELGIEEKYVDEEFKNGIYLFHDDVEVGADPLKVLGFDDTIIDLELTSNRSDLLSIEGVAFDVAAATNQKVYPVCADFEVSKEKNPITVKVLTDKCYKYNARYLANVKIMPSPQWMKARLIASGIRPINNVVDITNFVLMEMGQPLHAFDADKLGNTIVVRQAYENEKLKTLDDIERTLSPEDIVITDGKNAVCVAGVMGGLSTEVENDTKNIVLEAAYFDPLSIRKTSTKIGLKSESSTRFERKIDYDRVERALDYACQLMVELAGATVYDGVAREVKVTIEPKYVTITTEKINRVLGTELTDEFVLDIFDRLAYEYTKNGLEYTIKLPSRRMDLEPSVQDIIEDVARMYGYDNIPTTIAATRDKGYLTYSQKRTRLIRQILANLGLNEAVSYSLISEDELGYYLEKVEEPIKVLMPLTEERAYMRESVLNGLVDAIQYNKARKNENLAFFEISNVHTKDREDLHLGIVLNGLFESHLWKGVKQVSEFYLLKGIVDDLFNKLNFKVTYQAYNKISSFHPGRCAAIMHNGKQIGVLGELHPKFAKAHDVLGTVAFEMDLQDIINEDNGLKYHPINKFPSITRDLAIVVKREVSAEEIVTLVKQTARKYLTKIDIFDVYTGENVLNDEKSIAFSMTFEDPTKTLEAQEVDKVIHQVLNRLEREIGAKLR
;
A
#
# COMPACT_ATOMS: atom_id res chain seq x y z
N MET A 1 -3.26 1.41 16.29
CA MET A 1 -4.09 1.43 17.54
C MET A 1 -3.29 2.09 18.65
N LYS A 2 -3.80 3.22 19.17
CA LYS A 2 -3.10 3.95 20.24
C LYS A 2 -3.45 3.34 21.58
N VAL A 3 -2.45 2.91 22.31
CA VAL A 3 -2.56 2.31 23.65
C VAL A 3 -1.89 3.21 24.67
N SER A 4 -2.63 3.60 25.70
CA SER A 4 -2.13 4.31 26.86
C SER A 4 -1.38 3.33 27.79
N LYS A 5 -0.12 3.60 28.12
CA LYS A 5 0.64 2.81 29.08
C LYS A 5 0.01 2.85 30.47
N ASN A 6 -0.51 4.01 30.88
CA ASN A 6 -1.19 4.16 32.17
C ASN A 6 -2.46 3.32 32.23
N TRP A 7 -3.27 3.30 31.16
CA TRP A 7 -4.45 2.45 31.07
C TRP A 7 -4.10 0.96 31.10
N LEU A 8 -3.09 0.55 30.29
CA LEU A 8 -2.61 -0.83 30.30
C LEU A 8 -2.08 -1.26 31.69
N SER A 9 -1.51 -0.32 32.45
CA SER A 9 -0.99 -0.58 33.81
C SER A 9 -2.09 -0.89 34.86
N GLU A 10 -3.36 -0.68 34.52
CA GLU A 10 -4.48 -1.11 35.40
C GLU A 10 -4.74 -2.61 35.31
N TYR A 11 -4.33 -3.23 34.18
CA TYR A 11 -4.40 -4.67 34.00
C TYR A 11 -3.13 -5.40 34.48
N LEU A 12 -1.97 -4.72 34.39
CA LEU A 12 -0.65 -5.33 34.51
C LEU A 12 0.29 -4.48 35.35
N ASP A 13 1.15 -5.11 36.13
CA ASP A 13 2.26 -4.43 36.76
C ASP A 13 3.40 -4.20 35.74
N LEU A 14 3.37 -3.02 35.10
CA LEU A 14 4.39 -2.58 34.15
C LEU A 14 5.55 -1.82 34.81
N SER A 15 5.49 -1.56 36.13
CA SER A 15 6.52 -0.79 36.85
C SER A 15 7.88 -1.50 36.90
N LYS A 16 7.90 -2.82 36.64
CA LYS A 16 9.11 -3.65 36.61
C LYS A 16 9.94 -3.52 35.34
N TYR A 17 9.39 -2.86 34.29
CA TYR A 17 10.01 -2.73 32.99
C TYR A 17 10.34 -1.29 32.69
N THR A 18 11.53 -1.05 32.18
CA THR A 18 11.87 0.23 31.53
C THR A 18 11.05 0.39 30.25
N ASP A 19 10.94 1.63 29.76
CA ASP A 19 10.26 1.90 28.49
C ASP A 19 10.88 1.13 27.32
N GLU A 20 12.22 0.96 27.31
CA GLU A 20 12.93 0.22 26.27
C GLU A 20 12.66 -1.30 26.33
N GLU A 21 12.60 -1.87 27.52
CA GLU A 21 12.27 -3.29 27.71
C GLU A 21 10.81 -3.57 27.32
N LEU A 22 9.89 -2.72 27.73
CA LEU A 22 8.49 -2.85 27.37
C LEU A 22 8.28 -2.71 25.86
N TYR A 23 8.96 -1.73 25.22
CA TYR A 23 8.98 -1.60 23.76
C TYR A 23 9.41 -2.91 23.08
N LYS A 24 10.55 -3.47 23.51
CA LYS A 24 11.05 -4.72 22.93
C LYS A 24 10.07 -5.90 23.15
N ILE A 25 9.50 -6.02 24.35
CA ILE A 25 8.53 -7.09 24.63
C ILE A 25 7.32 -7.00 23.71
N ILE A 26 6.72 -5.81 23.60
CA ILE A 26 5.54 -5.62 22.74
C ILE A 26 5.91 -5.82 21.27
N ASN A 27 6.96 -5.17 20.80
CA ASN A 27 7.35 -5.19 19.38
C ASN A 27 7.71 -6.58 18.86
N PHE A 28 8.33 -7.43 19.70
CA PHE A 28 8.80 -8.75 19.27
C PHE A 28 7.86 -9.91 19.64
N LYS A 29 6.94 -9.72 20.59
CA LYS A 29 6.08 -10.81 21.06
C LYS A 29 4.59 -10.57 20.86
N VAL A 30 4.17 -9.30 20.68
CA VAL A 30 2.74 -8.94 20.52
C VAL A 30 2.48 -8.47 19.11
N CYS A 31 2.96 -7.29 18.73
CA CYS A 31 2.85 -6.73 17.39
C CYS A 31 3.81 -5.55 17.22
N GLU A 32 4.05 -5.15 15.96
CA GLU A 32 4.91 -4.04 15.61
C GLU A 32 4.42 -2.71 16.21
N ILE A 33 5.36 -1.88 16.64
CA ILE A 33 5.11 -0.56 17.20
C ILE A 33 5.52 0.50 16.16
N GLU A 34 4.55 1.28 15.69
CA GLU A 34 4.79 2.42 14.80
C GLU A 34 5.45 3.59 15.55
N THR A 35 4.89 3.96 16.71
CA THR A 35 5.47 5.02 17.54
C THR A 35 5.35 4.69 19.04
N TYR A 36 6.36 5.13 19.82
CA TYR A 36 6.40 5.00 21.26
C TYR A 36 6.89 6.33 21.85
N LYS A 37 5.98 7.15 22.40
CA LYS A 37 6.30 8.51 22.80
C LYS A 37 5.48 8.98 23.99
N LYS A 38 5.99 9.95 24.73
CA LYS A 38 5.21 10.65 25.75
C LYS A 38 4.00 11.35 25.12
N MET A 39 2.88 11.34 25.83
CA MET A 39 1.67 12.08 25.44
C MET A 39 1.93 13.59 25.41
N VAL A 40 2.62 14.09 26.42
CA VAL A 40 3.06 15.49 26.55
C VAL A 40 4.55 15.53 26.84
N GLU A 41 5.32 16.22 25.99
CA GLU A 41 6.75 16.44 26.16
C GLU A 41 7.01 17.83 26.74
N ALA A 42 6.66 18.00 28.04
CA ALA A 42 6.90 19.25 28.77
C ALA A 42 7.55 18.99 30.13
N THR A 43 8.36 19.92 30.59
CA THR A 43 9.09 19.78 31.87
C THR A 43 8.90 21.01 32.75
N ASN A 44 9.12 20.86 34.04
CA ASN A 44 9.10 21.95 35.02
C ASN A 44 7.77 22.74 35.01
N LEU A 45 6.66 22.01 34.98
CA LEU A 45 5.31 22.55 35.10
C LEU A 45 4.84 22.43 36.54
N THR A 46 3.94 23.34 36.95
CA THR A 46 3.29 23.30 38.28
C THR A 46 1.87 23.83 38.20
N VAL A 47 1.01 23.40 39.08
CA VAL A 47 -0.29 24.03 39.32
C VAL A 47 -0.08 25.29 40.11
N GLY A 48 -0.52 26.46 39.59
CA GLY A 48 -0.44 27.75 40.31
C GLY A 48 -1.83 28.32 40.58
N LEU A 49 -1.96 29.08 41.67
CA LEU A 49 -3.15 29.85 41.99
C LEU A 49 -2.95 31.33 41.70
N VAL A 50 -3.74 31.89 40.79
CA VAL A 50 -3.73 33.33 40.49
C VAL A 50 -4.30 34.08 41.66
N LYS A 51 -3.46 34.72 42.50
CA LYS A 51 -3.88 35.53 43.68
C LYS A 51 -4.43 36.87 43.22
N GLU A 52 -3.75 37.54 42.30
CA GLU A 52 -4.10 38.85 41.77
C GLU A 52 -3.93 38.84 40.24
N CYS A 53 -4.82 39.58 39.57
CA CYS A 53 -4.79 39.72 38.12
C CYS A 53 -5.20 41.17 37.80
N VAL A 54 -4.25 41.96 37.30
CA VAL A 54 -4.49 43.38 36.98
C VAL A 54 -4.10 43.67 35.54
N MET A 55 -4.72 44.67 34.93
CA MET A 55 -4.38 45.08 33.55
C MET A 55 -2.93 45.56 33.49
N HIS A 56 -2.25 45.18 32.41
CA HIS A 56 -0.85 45.60 32.17
C HIS A 56 -0.79 47.10 31.88
N PRO A 57 0.14 47.87 32.54
CA PRO A 57 0.16 49.33 32.43
C PRO A 57 0.44 49.86 31.00
N ASN A 58 1.03 49.05 30.13
CA ASN A 58 1.36 49.43 28.77
C ASN A 58 0.67 48.51 27.71
N SER A 59 -0.47 47.91 28.04
CA SER A 59 -1.20 47.05 27.11
C SER A 59 -2.68 47.05 27.43
N ASP A 60 -3.51 46.89 26.42
CA ASP A 60 -4.98 46.81 26.43
C ASP A 60 -5.52 45.38 26.53
N HIS A 61 -4.66 44.39 26.39
CA HIS A 61 -5.03 42.98 26.39
C HIS A 61 -4.16 42.09 27.26
N LEU A 62 -3.05 42.62 27.81
CA LEU A 62 -2.19 41.84 28.70
C LEU A 62 -2.59 42.06 30.17
N HIS A 63 -2.37 41.03 30.98
CA HIS A 63 -2.56 41.06 32.44
C HIS A 63 -1.25 40.76 33.15
N VAL A 64 -1.05 41.43 34.28
CA VAL A 64 0.03 41.12 35.21
C VAL A 64 -0.58 40.30 36.36
N CYS A 65 -0.17 39.06 36.48
CA CYS A 65 -0.69 38.12 37.44
C CYS A 65 0.33 37.82 38.55
N GLN A 66 -0.13 37.82 39.82
CA GLN A 66 0.62 37.31 40.94
C GLN A 66 0.15 35.87 41.21
N VAL A 67 0.99 34.90 40.87
CA VAL A 67 0.63 33.48 40.87
C VAL A 67 1.39 32.75 41.98
N GLU A 68 0.66 32.17 42.90
CA GLU A 68 1.25 31.29 43.93
C GLU A 68 1.56 29.95 43.28
N ILE A 69 2.86 29.64 43.10
CA ILE A 69 3.38 28.46 42.43
C ILE A 69 3.71 27.30 43.36
N ARG A 70 3.84 27.60 44.64
CA ARG A 70 3.95 26.71 45.80
C ARG A 70 3.38 27.42 47.03
N PRO A 71 2.96 26.69 48.06
CA PRO A 71 2.49 27.33 49.26
C PRO A 71 3.43 28.43 49.81
N GLY A 72 2.97 29.68 49.78
CA GLY A 72 3.71 30.85 50.19
C GLY A 72 4.73 31.43 49.19
N GLU A 73 4.93 30.82 48.03
CA GLU A 73 5.83 31.29 46.96
C GLU A 73 5.04 31.88 45.78
N VAL A 74 5.17 33.18 45.55
CA VAL A 74 4.45 33.91 44.48
C VAL A 74 5.41 34.32 43.40
N SER A 75 5.00 34.09 42.14
CA SER A 75 5.72 34.52 40.95
C SER A 75 4.88 35.48 40.14
N GLN A 76 5.52 36.57 39.65
CA GLN A 76 4.86 37.49 38.73
C GLN A 76 4.95 36.96 37.28
N ILE A 77 3.81 36.85 36.63
CA ILE A 77 3.70 36.36 35.25
C ILE A 77 2.78 37.26 34.46
N VAL A 78 3.22 37.65 33.25
CA VAL A 78 2.40 38.40 32.30
C VAL A 78 1.69 37.43 31.40
N CYS A 79 0.36 37.56 31.32
CA CYS A 79 -0.49 36.67 30.52
C CYS A 79 -1.35 37.47 29.53
N GLY A 80 -1.48 36.97 28.30
CA GLY A 80 -2.34 37.56 27.25
C GLY A 80 -3.67 36.81 27.06
N ALA A 81 -3.93 35.77 27.83
CA ALA A 81 -5.15 34.97 27.67
C ALA A 81 -6.38 35.75 28.15
N PRO A 82 -7.50 35.74 27.42
CA PRO A 82 -8.71 36.49 27.76
C PRO A 82 -9.45 35.94 28.97
N ASN A 83 -9.20 34.66 29.33
CA ASN A 83 -9.86 33.97 30.44
C ASN A 83 -9.06 33.96 31.76
N VAL A 84 -7.92 34.67 31.84
CA VAL A 84 -7.13 34.73 33.08
C VAL A 84 -7.83 35.62 34.09
N GLU A 85 -8.06 35.09 35.32
CA GLU A 85 -8.68 35.79 36.42
C GLU A 85 -8.15 35.38 37.80
N ALA A 86 -8.29 36.29 38.77
CA ALA A 86 -7.89 35.98 40.16
C ALA A 86 -8.79 34.90 40.77
N GLY A 87 -8.23 34.06 41.62
CA GLY A 87 -8.88 32.95 42.29
C GLY A 87 -8.90 31.65 41.49
N LYS A 88 -8.43 31.62 40.26
CA LYS A 88 -8.37 30.41 39.45
C LYS A 88 -7.03 29.69 39.56
N LYS A 89 -7.08 28.36 39.52
CA LYS A 89 -5.90 27.50 39.44
C LYS A 89 -5.57 27.24 37.95
N VAL A 90 -4.31 27.32 37.60
CA VAL A 90 -3.80 27.33 36.23
C VAL A 90 -2.56 26.46 36.06
N ILE A 91 -2.20 26.10 34.85
CA ILE A 91 -0.93 25.47 34.52
C ILE A 91 0.14 26.54 34.38
N VAL A 92 1.22 26.42 35.14
CA VAL A 92 2.36 27.33 35.09
C VAL A 92 3.60 26.60 34.58
N ALA A 93 4.21 27.10 33.53
CA ALA A 93 5.54 26.74 33.10
C ALA A 93 6.56 27.66 33.79
N LEU A 94 7.38 27.08 34.67
CA LEU A 94 8.39 27.81 35.42
C LEU A 94 9.61 28.14 34.57
N PRO A 95 10.46 29.12 34.98
CA PRO A 95 11.74 29.35 34.29
C PRO A 95 12.57 28.08 34.21
N GLY A 96 13.08 27.77 33.04
CA GLY A 96 13.79 26.51 32.74
C GLY A 96 12.87 25.40 32.21
N ALA A 97 11.56 25.59 32.20
CA ALA A 97 10.65 24.67 31.53
C ALA A 97 10.96 24.57 30.03
N VAL A 98 10.80 23.37 29.49
CA VAL A 98 10.84 23.09 28.05
C VAL A 98 9.46 22.60 27.66
N LEU A 99 8.82 23.28 26.74
CA LEU A 99 7.53 22.93 26.15
C LEU A 99 7.73 22.25 24.78
N PRO A 100 6.71 21.63 24.20
CA PRO A 100 6.78 21.01 22.86
C PRO A 100 7.40 21.93 21.81
N GLY A 101 8.19 21.35 20.90
CA GLY A 101 8.97 22.13 19.92
C GLY A 101 10.25 22.77 20.47
N ASP A 102 10.77 22.25 21.61
CA ASP A 102 12.00 22.74 22.28
C ASP A 102 11.90 24.22 22.75
N PHE A 103 10.65 24.67 23.02
CA PHE A 103 10.38 26.03 23.47
C PHE A 103 10.75 26.21 24.96
N LYS A 104 11.82 26.96 25.21
CA LYS A 104 12.39 27.18 26.55
C LYS A 104 11.86 28.41 27.23
N ILE A 105 11.24 28.25 28.41
CA ILE A 105 10.77 29.36 29.22
C ILE A 105 11.94 30.00 29.99
N LYS A 106 12.07 31.31 29.84
CA LYS A 106 13.11 32.13 30.50
C LYS A 106 12.44 33.34 31.14
N PRO A 107 13.02 33.85 32.26
CA PRO A 107 12.63 35.16 32.78
C PRO A 107 12.76 36.23 31.69
N SER A 108 11.70 36.98 31.50
CA SER A 108 11.63 37.99 30.42
C SER A 108 10.98 39.28 30.88
N LYS A 109 11.15 40.36 30.10
CA LYS A 109 10.36 41.59 30.28
C LYS A 109 9.41 41.78 29.13
N ILE A 110 8.14 41.75 29.40
CA ILE A 110 7.07 41.94 28.42
C ILE A 110 6.56 43.40 28.55
N ARG A 111 6.77 44.20 27.52
CA ARG A 111 6.46 45.65 27.52
C ARG A 111 6.90 46.38 28.80
N GLY A 112 8.10 46.01 29.32
CA GLY A 112 8.72 46.64 30.48
C GLY A 112 8.37 46.01 31.86
N VAL A 113 7.43 45.06 31.91
CA VAL A 113 7.03 44.33 33.14
C VAL A 113 7.70 42.95 33.14
N GLU A 114 8.27 42.57 34.31
CA GLU A 114 8.94 41.29 34.48
C GLU A 114 7.91 40.15 34.48
N SER A 115 8.24 39.05 33.74
CA SER A 115 7.48 37.81 33.72
C SER A 115 8.41 36.63 33.98
N ASN A 116 8.16 35.95 35.10
CA ASN A 116 8.95 34.79 35.58
C ASN A 116 8.19 33.49 35.37
N GLY A 117 7.83 33.20 34.16
CA GLY A 117 7.09 31.99 33.76
C GLY A 117 6.04 32.29 32.70
N MET A 118 5.24 31.30 32.43
CA MET A 118 4.15 31.36 31.42
C MET A 118 2.94 30.58 31.95
N LEU A 119 1.73 31.13 31.78
CA LEU A 119 0.48 30.39 32.00
C LEU A 119 0.14 29.68 30.70
N CYS A 120 -0.12 28.38 30.77
CA CYS A 120 -0.21 27.53 29.58
C CYS A 120 -1.65 27.17 29.23
N SER A 121 -1.91 27.16 27.96
CA SER A 121 -3.04 26.47 27.32
C SER A 121 -2.69 24.98 27.12
N LEU A 122 -3.69 24.15 26.81
CA LEU A 122 -3.44 22.75 26.45
C LEU A 122 -2.75 22.61 25.10
N GLN A 123 -3.00 23.54 24.16
CA GLN A 123 -2.34 23.55 22.85
C GLN A 123 -0.83 23.79 22.98
N GLU A 124 -0.40 24.65 23.90
CA GLU A 124 1.04 24.88 24.18
C GLU A 124 1.71 23.66 24.80
N LEU A 125 0.94 22.77 25.41
CA LEU A 125 1.41 21.46 25.87
C LEU A 125 1.38 20.36 24.76
N GLY A 126 0.99 20.73 23.53
CA GLY A 126 0.95 19.80 22.40
C GLY A 126 -0.35 19.00 22.25
N ILE A 127 -1.38 19.33 23.03
CA ILE A 127 -2.70 18.74 22.86
C ILE A 127 -3.38 19.38 21.64
N GLU A 128 -3.81 18.58 20.67
CA GLU A 128 -4.47 19.06 19.47
C GLU A 128 -5.78 19.78 19.82
N GLU A 129 -6.08 20.88 19.13
CA GLU A 129 -7.25 21.73 19.36
C GLU A 129 -8.57 20.95 19.38
N LYS A 130 -8.70 19.90 18.57
CA LYS A 130 -9.90 19.05 18.51
C LYS A 130 -10.23 18.32 19.83
N TYR A 131 -9.24 18.18 20.73
CA TYR A 131 -9.39 17.54 22.06
C TYR A 131 -9.60 18.54 23.18
N VAL A 132 -9.46 19.84 22.91
CA VAL A 132 -9.61 20.90 23.91
C VAL A 132 -11.09 21.29 24.01
N ASP A 133 -11.61 21.36 25.24
CA ASP A 133 -12.97 21.83 25.52
C ASP A 133 -13.15 23.27 25.00
N GLU A 134 -14.35 23.58 24.48
CA GLU A 134 -14.65 24.87 23.83
C GLU A 134 -14.28 26.09 24.71
N GLU A 135 -14.45 25.97 26.02
CA GLU A 135 -14.14 27.04 26.97
C GLU A 135 -12.65 27.37 27.05
N PHE A 136 -11.75 26.44 26.70
CA PHE A 136 -10.30 26.61 26.78
C PHE A 136 -9.62 26.80 25.41
N LYS A 137 -10.35 26.71 24.30
CA LYS A 137 -9.77 26.83 22.97
C LYS A 137 -9.02 28.15 22.72
N ASN A 138 -9.54 29.24 23.26
CA ASN A 138 -9.00 30.58 23.05
C ASN A 138 -8.32 31.15 24.32
N GLY A 139 -7.90 30.29 25.27
CA GLY A 139 -7.33 30.73 26.52
C GLY A 139 -6.41 29.71 27.16
N ILE A 140 -6.00 30.04 28.40
CA ILE A 140 -5.26 29.10 29.25
C ILE A 140 -6.21 28.05 29.85
N TYR A 141 -5.62 26.93 30.28
CA TYR A 141 -6.38 25.90 31.00
C TYR A 141 -6.66 26.33 32.44
N LEU A 142 -7.92 26.22 32.86
CA LEU A 142 -8.37 26.52 34.22
C LEU A 142 -8.83 25.21 34.87
N PHE A 143 -8.30 24.92 36.07
CA PHE A 143 -8.78 23.76 36.83
C PHE A 143 -10.13 24.08 37.47
N HIS A 144 -11.12 23.22 37.26
CA HIS A 144 -12.43 23.30 37.90
C HIS A 144 -12.46 22.64 39.26
N ASP A 145 -11.66 21.57 39.43
CA ASP A 145 -11.54 20.83 40.66
C ASP A 145 -10.58 21.51 41.62
N ASP A 146 -10.73 21.20 42.90
CA ASP A 146 -9.82 21.69 43.92
C ASP A 146 -8.51 20.90 43.94
N VAL A 147 -7.59 21.30 43.09
CA VAL A 147 -6.25 20.70 42.96
C VAL A 147 -5.23 21.41 43.83
N GLU A 148 -4.25 20.69 44.34
CA GLU A 148 -3.19 21.22 45.20
C GLU A 148 -2.24 22.15 44.43
N VAL A 149 -1.99 23.34 45.01
CA VAL A 149 -0.99 24.27 44.43
C VAL A 149 0.43 23.66 44.56
N GLY A 150 1.18 23.66 43.51
CA GLY A 150 2.49 23.02 43.46
C GLY A 150 2.48 21.59 42.94
N ALA A 151 1.30 21.00 42.72
CA ALA A 151 1.18 19.69 42.09
C ALA A 151 1.66 19.68 40.64
N ASP A 152 2.04 18.51 40.14
CA ASP A 152 2.35 18.31 38.72
C ASP A 152 1.06 18.29 37.88
N PRO A 153 0.82 19.27 37.01
CA PRO A 153 -0.42 19.37 36.25
C PRO A 153 -0.61 18.22 35.29
N LEU A 154 0.46 17.61 34.73
CA LEU A 154 0.32 16.47 33.83
C LEU A 154 -0.22 15.23 34.55
N LYS A 155 0.21 15.00 35.79
CA LYS A 155 -0.33 13.92 36.64
C LYS A 155 -1.79 14.18 37.02
N VAL A 156 -2.11 15.40 37.38
CA VAL A 156 -3.49 15.79 37.74
C VAL A 156 -4.43 15.60 36.57
N LEU A 157 -3.98 15.96 35.37
CA LEU A 157 -4.77 15.83 34.13
C LEU A 157 -4.75 14.41 33.56
N GLY A 158 -3.89 13.51 34.02
CA GLY A 158 -3.71 12.19 33.41
C GLY A 158 -2.95 12.23 32.07
N PHE A 159 -2.19 13.30 31.81
CA PHE A 159 -1.37 13.48 30.60
C PHE A 159 0.08 13.07 30.80
N ASP A 160 0.45 12.69 32.01
CA ASP A 160 1.71 12.00 32.35
C ASP A 160 1.67 10.54 31.86
N ASP A 161 1.54 10.34 30.57
CA ASP A 161 1.34 9.06 29.94
C ASP A 161 2.33 8.83 28.79
N THR A 162 2.50 7.56 28.41
CA THR A 162 3.24 7.13 27.21
C THR A 162 2.26 6.45 26.26
N ILE A 163 2.22 6.94 25.03
CA ILE A 163 1.36 6.40 23.98
C ILE A 163 2.15 5.42 23.13
N ILE A 164 1.64 4.22 23.02
CA ILE A 164 2.17 3.14 22.22
C ILE A 164 1.24 3.01 21.01
N ASP A 165 1.69 3.39 19.82
CA ASP A 165 0.90 3.22 18.60
C ASP A 165 1.28 1.91 17.94
N LEU A 166 0.32 0.98 17.90
CA LEU A 166 0.48 -0.38 17.40
C LEU A 166 0.09 -0.45 15.93
N GLU A 167 0.98 -1.00 15.09
CA GLU A 167 0.69 -1.32 13.69
C GLU A 167 0.07 -2.71 13.60
N LEU A 168 -1.26 -2.76 13.59
CA LEU A 168 -2.01 -4.00 13.63
C LEU A 168 -2.23 -4.60 12.26
N THR A 169 -1.85 -5.86 12.10
CA THR A 169 -2.26 -6.67 10.95
C THR A 169 -3.78 -6.88 10.94
N SER A 170 -4.37 -7.09 9.79
CA SER A 170 -5.83 -7.17 9.64
C SER A 170 -6.49 -8.35 10.36
N ASN A 171 -5.73 -9.40 10.67
CA ASN A 171 -6.19 -10.59 11.40
C ASN A 171 -6.25 -10.40 12.92
N ARG A 172 -5.39 -9.51 13.48
CA ARG A 172 -5.30 -9.29 14.93
C ARG A 172 -6.31 -8.23 15.42
N SER A 173 -7.60 -8.51 15.18
CA SER A 173 -8.69 -7.62 15.65
C SER A 173 -8.89 -7.62 17.17
N ASP A 174 -8.44 -8.66 17.87
CA ASP A 174 -8.38 -8.72 19.32
C ASP A 174 -7.58 -7.55 19.92
N LEU A 175 -6.48 -7.15 19.26
CA LEU A 175 -5.63 -6.03 19.67
C LEU A 175 -6.24 -4.64 19.39
N LEU A 176 -7.45 -4.55 18.82
CA LEU A 176 -8.20 -3.29 18.72
C LEU A 176 -8.88 -2.89 20.04
N SER A 177 -8.36 -3.40 21.18
CA SER A 177 -8.83 -3.10 22.53
C SER A 177 -7.69 -3.16 23.54
N ILE A 178 -7.80 -2.35 24.60
CA ILE A 178 -6.84 -2.34 25.70
C ILE A 178 -6.81 -3.73 26.39
N GLU A 179 -7.98 -4.31 26.66
CA GLU A 179 -8.11 -5.66 27.24
C GLU A 179 -7.41 -6.71 26.38
N GLY A 180 -7.57 -6.65 25.04
CA GLY A 180 -6.90 -7.58 24.14
C GLY A 180 -5.39 -7.45 24.13
N VAL A 181 -4.87 -6.20 24.13
CA VAL A 181 -3.44 -5.92 24.28
C VAL A 181 -2.93 -6.40 25.62
N ALA A 182 -3.71 -6.19 26.70
CA ALA A 182 -3.35 -6.64 28.04
C ALA A 182 -3.17 -8.16 28.10
N PHE A 183 -4.03 -8.96 27.46
CA PHE A 183 -3.86 -10.42 27.40
C PHE A 183 -2.54 -10.84 26.78
N ASP A 184 -2.16 -10.24 25.66
CA ASP A 184 -0.93 -10.60 24.98
C ASP A 184 0.33 -10.11 25.69
N VAL A 185 0.29 -8.87 26.24
CA VAL A 185 1.39 -8.35 27.07
C VAL A 185 1.53 -9.15 28.35
N ALA A 186 0.43 -9.59 28.97
CA ALA A 186 0.45 -10.47 30.12
C ALA A 186 1.15 -11.79 29.82
N ALA A 187 0.77 -12.43 28.70
CA ALA A 187 1.43 -13.67 28.25
C ALA A 187 2.93 -13.47 28.01
N ALA A 188 3.31 -12.34 27.40
CA ALA A 188 4.71 -12.00 27.12
C ALA A 188 5.53 -11.66 28.40
N THR A 189 4.86 -11.17 29.46
CA THR A 189 5.47 -10.76 30.74
C THR A 189 5.24 -11.75 31.88
N ASN A 190 4.63 -12.91 31.60
CA ASN A 190 4.28 -13.93 32.57
C ASN A 190 3.39 -13.40 33.72
N GLN A 191 2.38 -12.61 33.34
CA GLN A 191 1.36 -12.09 34.24
C GLN A 191 -0.02 -12.66 33.86
N LYS A 192 -1.03 -12.46 34.71
CA LYS A 192 -2.42 -12.86 34.44
C LYS A 192 -3.31 -11.65 34.30
N VAL A 193 -4.20 -11.67 33.34
CA VAL A 193 -5.26 -10.67 33.17
C VAL A 193 -6.60 -11.30 33.52
N TYR A 194 -7.40 -10.53 34.18
CA TYR A 194 -8.78 -10.88 34.49
C TYR A 194 -9.71 -9.98 33.66
N PRO A 195 -10.66 -10.56 32.93
CA PRO A 195 -11.64 -9.79 32.18
C PRO A 195 -12.44 -8.86 33.08
N VAL A 196 -12.75 -7.67 32.59
CA VAL A 196 -13.64 -6.74 33.28
C VAL A 196 -15.01 -7.38 33.48
N CYS A 197 -15.50 -7.41 34.73
CA CYS A 197 -16.85 -7.87 35.09
C CYS A 197 -17.64 -6.71 35.64
N ALA A 198 -18.86 -6.54 35.19
CA ALA A 198 -19.76 -5.50 35.70
C ALA A 198 -20.47 -5.93 36.99
N ASP A 199 -20.65 -4.95 37.89
CA ASP A 199 -21.46 -5.07 39.09
C ASP A 199 -22.31 -3.81 39.25
N PHE A 200 -23.63 -3.91 39.07
CA PHE A 200 -24.57 -2.79 39.21
C PHE A 200 -25.96 -3.26 39.59
N GLU A 201 -26.69 -2.39 40.25
CA GLU A 201 -28.07 -2.66 40.66
C GLU A 201 -29.02 -2.46 39.45
N VAL A 202 -30.00 -3.37 39.37
CA VAL A 202 -31.09 -3.34 38.37
C VAL A 202 -32.38 -2.96 39.07
N SER A 203 -33.12 -2.01 38.52
CA SER A 203 -34.42 -1.59 39.06
C SER A 203 -35.48 -2.69 38.91
N LYS A 204 -36.64 -2.50 39.58
CA LYS A 204 -37.79 -3.40 39.44
C LYS A 204 -38.60 -3.16 38.16
N GLU A 205 -38.39 -2.03 37.51
CA GLU A 205 -39.08 -1.63 36.26
C GLU A 205 -38.55 -2.50 35.14
N LYS A 206 -39.47 -2.98 34.27
CA LYS A 206 -39.11 -3.83 33.15
C LYS A 206 -38.65 -3.02 31.95
N ASN A 207 -37.65 -3.50 31.27
CA ASN A 207 -37.20 -2.94 29.99
C ASN A 207 -38.35 -2.89 28.97
N PRO A 208 -38.79 -1.69 28.52
CA PRO A 208 -39.93 -1.56 27.62
C PRO A 208 -39.60 -1.85 26.16
N ILE A 209 -38.32 -2.07 25.83
CA ILE A 209 -37.85 -2.19 24.45
C ILE A 209 -38.21 -3.57 23.90
N THR A 210 -38.69 -3.58 22.67
CA THR A 210 -38.85 -4.81 21.86
C THR A 210 -37.89 -4.78 20.68
N VAL A 211 -37.11 -5.83 20.54
CA VAL A 211 -36.15 -6.00 19.44
C VAL A 211 -36.65 -7.04 18.46
N LYS A 212 -36.56 -6.75 17.17
CA LYS A 212 -36.76 -7.70 16.06
C LYS A 212 -35.64 -7.61 15.05
N VAL A 213 -35.05 -8.75 14.74
CA VAL A 213 -34.01 -8.85 13.69
C VAL A 213 -34.59 -9.56 12.48
N LEU A 214 -34.68 -8.85 11.35
CA LEU A 214 -35.28 -9.35 10.10
C LEU A 214 -34.22 -9.74 9.05
N THR A 215 -32.93 -9.72 9.41
CA THR A 215 -31.82 -10.09 8.53
C THR A 215 -30.91 -11.09 9.22
N ASP A 216 -30.33 -12.01 8.47
CA ASP A 216 -29.28 -12.94 8.91
C ASP A 216 -27.90 -12.30 9.06
N LYS A 217 -27.77 -11.06 8.57
CA LYS A 217 -26.54 -10.27 8.66
C LYS A 217 -26.36 -9.54 10.01
N CYS A 218 -27.31 -9.63 10.92
CA CYS A 218 -27.17 -9.26 12.31
C CYS A 218 -27.23 -10.53 13.16
N TYR A 219 -26.10 -10.99 13.67
CA TYR A 219 -26.01 -12.28 14.37
C TYR A 219 -26.63 -12.23 15.75
N LYS A 220 -26.39 -11.12 16.46
CA LYS A 220 -26.86 -10.91 17.83
C LYS A 220 -27.12 -9.42 18.03
N TYR A 221 -28.24 -9.10 18.67
CA TYR A 221 -28.60 -7.74 19.03
C TYR A 221 -29.14 -7.68 20.45
N ASN A 222 -28.52 -6.85 21.30
CA ASN A 222 -28.91 -6.64 22.67
C ASN A 222 -29.19 -5.15 22.91
N ALA A 223 -30.23 -4.85 23.66
CA ALA A 223 -30.60 -3.49 24.06
C ALA A 223 -31.03 -3.44 25.52
N ARG A 224 -30.51 -2.46 26.27
CA ARG A 224 -30.94 -2.12 27.63
C ARG A 224 -31.52 -0.72 27.65
N TYR A 225 -32.55 -0.54 28.49
CA TYR A 225 -33.18 0.75 28.74
C TYR A 225 -32.65 1.31 30.07
N LEU A 226 -32.20 2.57 30.04
CA LEU A 226 -31.68 3.30 31.15
C LEU A 226 -32.45 4.62 31.30
N ALA A 227 -33.00 4.86 32.50
CA ALA A 227 -33.75 6.08 32.83
C ALA A 227 -32.93 7.01 33.72
N ASN A 228 -33.41 8.25 33.83
CA ASN A 228 -32.85 9.27 34.72
C ASN A 228 -31.40 9.66 34.43
N VAL A 229 -30.95 9.48 33.22
CA VAL A 229 -29.60 9.83 32.76
C VAL A 229 -29.40 11.35 32.86
N LYS A 230 -28.26 11.77 33.39
CA LYS A 230 -27.83 13.16 33.43
C LYS A 230 -26.65 13.36 32.51
N ILE A 231 -26.88 14.14 31.46
CA ILE A 231 -25.82 14.49 30.53
C ILE A 231 -24.93 15.56 31.13
N MET A 232 -23.63 15.30 31.21
CA MET A 232 -22.62 16.18 31.78
C MET A 232 -21.25 15.90 31.16
N PRO A 233 -20.25 16.78 31.35
CA PRO A 233 -18.87 16.47 30.96
C PRO A 233 -18.37 15.20 31.64
N SER A 234 -17.59 14.41 30.91
CA SER A 234 -16.94 13.21 31.45
C SER A 234 -15.89 13.57 32.52
N PRO A 235 -15.62 12.68 33.47
CA PRO A 235 -14.55 12.89 34.44
C PRO A 235 -13.19 12.94 33.77
N GLN A 236 -12.25 13.71 34.34
CA GLN A 236 -10.95 13.99 33.73
C GLN A 236 -10.16 12.73 33.38
N TRP A 237 -10.21 11.69 34.24
CA TRP A 237 -9.52 10.43 33.96
C TRP A 237 -10.02 9.73 32.67
N MET A 238 -11.32 9.78 32.38
CA MET A 238 -11.91 9.22 31.17
C MET A 238 -11.54 10.04 29.96
N LYS A 239 -11.62 11.38 30.05
CA LYS A 239 -11.17 12.28 28.98
C LYS A 239 -9.72 12.02 28.61
N ALA A 240 -8.81 11.91 29.61
CA ALA A 240 -7.40 11.65 29.38
C ALA A 240 -7.16 10.35 28.59
N ARG A 241 -7.83 9.26 28.94
CA ARG A 241 -7.72 7.96 28.26
C ARG A 241 -8.25 8.00 26.83
N LEU A 242 -9.38 8.66 26.63
CA LEU A 242 -9.94 8.84 25.27
C LEU A 242 -9.01 9.66 24.40
N ILE A 243 -8.48 10.78 24.90
CA ILE A 243 -7.49 11.61 24.19
C ILE A 243 -6.23 10.81 23.87
N ALA A 244 -5.71 10.05 24.84
CA ALA A 244 -4.56 9.16 24.66
C ALA A 244 -4.80 8.14 23.53
N SER A 245 -6.04 7.67 23.39
CA SER A 245 -6.47 6.75 22.34
C SER A 245 -6.86 7.43 21.01
N GLY A 246 -6.78 8.78 20.94
CA GLY A 246 -7.12 9.55 19.74
C GLY A 246 -8.62 9.84 19.57
N ILE A 247 -9.43 9.64 20.62
CA ILE A 247 -10.87 9.88 20.64
C ILE A 247 -11.17 11.25 21.25
N ARG A 248 -12.00 12.05 20.58
CA ARG A 248 -12.46 13.33 21.12
C ARG A 248 -13.55 13.12 22.16
N PRO A 249 -13.39 13.60 23.40
CA PRO A 249 -14.45 13.60 24.40
C PRO A 249 -15.63 14.51 23.98
N ILE A 250 -16.85 14.09 24.30
CA ILE A 250 -18.09 14.82 23.97
C ILE A 250 -18.92 15.06 25.22
N ASN A 251 -19.49 14.00 25.79
CA ASN A 251 -20.24 14.02 27.05
C ASN A 251 -20.14 12.62 27.69
N ASN A 252 -20.53 12.53 28.96
CA ASN A 252 -20.39 11.27 29.71
C ASN A 252 -21.04 10.05 29.05
N VAL A 253 -22.19 10.19 28.39
CA VAL A 253 -22.90 9.06 27.74
C VAL A 253 -22.14 8.58 26.49
N VAL A 254 -21.80 9.50 25.60
CA VAL A 254 -21.06 9.18 24.36
C VAL A 254 -19.65 8.68 24.70
N ASP A 255 -19.02 9.31 25.68
CA ASP A 255 -17.66 8.96 26.10
C ASP A 255 -17.61 7.58 26.76
N ILE A 256 -18.63 7.18 27.53
CA ILE A 256 -18.74 5.81 28.07
C ILE A 256 -18.82 4.78 26.93
N THR A 257 -19.62 5.04 25.88
CA THR A 257 -19.67 4.11 24.73
C THR A 257 -18.33 4.00 24.02
N ASN A 258 -17.64 5.13 23.83
CA ASN A 258 -16.30 5.16 23.24
C ASN A 258 -15.24 4.54 24.15
N PHE A 259 -15.37 4.73 25.47
CA PHE A 259 -14.47 4.15 26.44
C PHE A 259 -14.54 2.62 26.42
N VAL A 260 -15.76 2.03 26.47
CA VAL A 260 -15.95 0.58 26.39
C VAL A 260 -15.52 0.04 25.01
N LEU A 261 -15.74 0.80 23.94
CA LEU A 261 -15.21 0.48 22.61
C LEU A 261 -13.69 0.31 22.63
N MET A 262 -12.97 1.26 23.23
CA MET A 262 -11.50 1.21 23.31
C MET A 262 -11.01 0.17 24.31
N GLU A 263 -11.67 0.03 25.44
CA GLU A 263 -11.27 -0.91 26.50
C GLU A 263 -11.51 -2.35 26.08
N MET A 264 -12.70 -2.66 25.56
CA MET A 264 -13.12 -4.01 25.30
C MET A 264 -13.21 -4.38 23.80
N GLY A 265 -13.09 -3.42 22.89
CA GLY A 265 -13.22 -3.66 21.46
C GLY A 265 -14.65 -3.95 20.98
N GLN A 266 -15.66 -3.65 21.81
CA GLN A 266 -17.07 -3.80 21.48
C GLN A 266 -17.68 -2.44 21.14
N PRO A 267 -18.07 -2.20 19.89
CA PRO A 267 -18.83 -1.00 19.56
C PRO A 267 -20.20 -1.00 20.24
N LEU A 268 -20.54 0.13 20.86
CA LEU A 268 -21.82 0.39 21.48
C LEU A 268 -22.43 1.65 20.85
N HIS A 269 -23.76 1.75 20.92
CA HIS A 269 -24.47 2.97 20.55
C HIS A 269 -25.53 3.31 21.59
N ALA A 270 -25.68 4.61 21.90
CA ALA A 270 -26.72 5.11 22.78
C ALA A 270 -27.72 5.93 21.95
N PHE A 271 -28.98 5.50 21.97
CA PHE A 271 -30.10 6.26 21.38
C PHE A 271 -30.82 7.06 22.47
N ASP A 272 -31.28 8.25 22.15
CA ASP A 272 -32.31 8.92 22.94
C ASP A 272 -33.60 8.07 22.88
N ALA A 273 -34.02 7.54 24.03
CA ALA A 273 -35.16 6.62 24.12
C ALA A 273 -36.48 7.27 23.80
N ASP A 274 -36.64 8.56 24.13
CA ASP A 274 -37.88 9.31 23.91
C ASP A 274 -38.07 9.60 22.41
N LYS A 275 -36.95 9.74 21.66
CA LYS A 275 -36.97 9.91 20.21
C LYS A 275 -37.09 8.54 19.46
N LEU A 276 -36.47 7.49 20.00
CA LEU A 276 -36.47 6.15 19.39
C LEU A 276 -37.80 5.42 19.57
N GLY A 277 -38.45 5.59 20.71
CA GLY A 277 -39.61 4.80 21.12
C GLY A 277 -39.26 3.40 21.62
N ASN A 278 -40.26 2.48 21.67
CA ASN A 278 -40.10 1.19 22.32
C ASN A 278 -39.82 0.00 21.37
N THR A 279 -39.64 0.27 20.09
CA THR A 279 -39.43 -0.80 19.09
C THR A 279 -38.19 -0.57 18.30
N ILE A 280 -37.33 -1.59 18.27
CA ILE A 280 -36.14 -1.64 17.41
C ILE A 280 -36.33 -2.74 16.38
N VAL A 281 -36.18 -2.42 15.09
CA VAL A 281 -36.16 -3.40 14.03
C VAL A 281 -34.85 -3.28 13.25
N VAL A 282 -34.07 -4.37 13.23
CA VAL A 282 -32.84 -4.46 12.44
C VAL A 282 -33.17 -5.17 11.13
N ARG A 283 -32.97 -4.48 10.01
CA ARG A 283 -33.27 -5.00 8.67
C ARG A 283 -32.24 -4.52 7.62
N GLN A 284 -32.35 -5.04 6.43
CA GLN A 284 -31.69 -4.43 5.28
C GLN A 284 -32.43 -3.15 4.88
N ALA A 285 -31.67 -2.15 4.40
CA ALA A 285 -32.24 -0.91 3.91
C ALA A 285 -33.14 -1.14 2.68
N TYR A 286 -34.05 -0.22 2.43
CA TYR A 286 -34.78 -0.20 1.16
C TYR A 286 -33.93 0.43 0.06
N GLU A 287 -34.30 0.21 -1.18
CA GLU A 287 -33.62 0.83 -2.33
C GLU A 287 -33.75 2.37 -2.24
N ASN A 288 -32.59 3.05 -2.30
CA ASN A 288 -32.48 4.52 -2.17
C ASN A 288 -33.03 5.08 -0.84
N GLU A 289 -33.05 4.28 0.23
CA GLU A 289 -33.41 4.76 1.56
C GLU A 289 -32.43 5.82 2.04
N LYS A 290 -32.96 6.95 2.53
CA LYS A 290 -32.14 8.06 2.97
C LYS A 290 -32.06 8.13 4.48
N LEU A 291 -30.88 8.40 4.99
CA LEU A 291 -30.59 8.61 6.41
C LEU A 291 -29.60 9.75 6.57
N LYS A 292 -29.92 10.71 7.44
CA LYS A 292 -28.98 11.74 7.86
C LYS A 292 -28.21 11.23 9.08
N THR A 293 -26.90 11.11 8.94
CA THR A 293 -26.00 10.59 9.97
C THR A 293 -25.51 11.67 10.93
N LEU A 294 -24.89 11.30 12.07
CA LEU A 294 -24.41 12.21 13.11
C LEU A 294 -23.38 13.25 12.65
N ASP A 295 -22.75 13.04 11.50
CA ASP A 295 -21.87 14.01 10.83
C ASP A 295 -22.62 15.03 9.94
N ASP A 296 -23.94 15.10 10.09
CA ASP A 296 -24.85 16.01 9.37
C ASP A 296 -24.93 15.76 7.84
N ILE A 297 -24.47 14.58 7.35
CA ILE A 297 -24.49 14.21 5.93
C ILE A 297 -25.67 13.30 5.63
N GLU A 298 -26.46 13.62 4.60
CA GLU A 298 -27.51 12.73 4.08
C GLU A 298 -26.88 11.63 3.22
N ARG A 299 -27.12 10.37 3.59
CA ARG A 299 -26.60 9.21 2.90
C ARG A 299 -27.72 8.43 2.23
N THR A 300 -27.45 7.92 1.03
CA THR A 300 -28.35 7.06 0.27
C THR A 300 -27.89 5.61 0.41
N LEU A 301 -28.79 4.77 0.89
CA LEU A 301 -28.53 3.37 1.20
C LEU A 301 -29.17 2.44 0.15
N SER A 302 -28.75 1.19 0.13
CA SER A 302 -29.24 0.13 -0.75
C SER A 302 -29.59 -1.14 0.03
N PRO A 303 -30.25 -2.11 -0.56
CA PRO A 303 -30.63 -3.37 0.10
C PRO A 303 -29.47 -4.23 0.60
N GLU A 304 -28.22 -3.89 0.26
CA GLU A 304 -27.04 -4.55 0.81
C GLU A 304 -26.65 -4.02 2.20
N ASP A 305 -27.08 -2.80 2.53
CA ASP A 305 -26.77 -2.12 3.78
C ASP A 305 -27.72 -2.55 4.90
N ILE A 306 -27.21 -2.63 6.14
CA ILE A 306 -28.00 -2.97 7.33
C ILE A 306 -28.37 -1.65 8.01
N VAL A 307 -29.64 -1.51 8.39
CA VAL A 307 -30.14 -0.39 9.16
C VAL A 307 -30.82 -0.83 10.44
N ILE A 308 -30.70 -0.01 11.47
CA ILE A 308 -31.49 -0.08 12.69
C ILE A 308 -32.60 0.95 12.56
N THR A 309 -33.82 0.57 12.91
CA THR A 309 -35.03 1.40 12.73
C THR A 309 -35.84 1.50 14.03
N ASP A 310 -36.63 2.55 14.16
CA ASP A 310 -37.66 2.75 15.20
C ASP A 310 -38.91 1.89 14.98
N GLY A 311 -38.87 0.94 14.06
CA GLY A 311 -40.00 0.16 13.56
C GLY A 311 -40.61 0.75 12.30
N LYS A 312 -40.25 1.96 11.88
CA LYS A 312 -40.71 2.64 10.67
C LYS A 312 -39.52 3.17 9.84
N ASN A 313 -38.75 4.11 10.41
CA ASN A 313 -37.69 4.85 9.77
C ASN A 313 -36.33 4.30 10.18
N ALA A 314 -35.35 4.38 9.28
CA ALA A 314 -33.96 4.11 9.63
C ALA A 314 -33.44 5.21 10.57
N VAL A 315 -32.80 4.80 11.68
CA VAL A 315 -32.22 5.67 12.71
C VAL A 315 -30.72 5.43 12.88
N CYS A 316 -30.15 4.41 12.27
CA CYS A 316 -28.71 4.14 12.28
C CYS A 316 -28.29 3.30 11.09
N VAL A 317 -27.11 3.61 10.50
CA VAL A 317 -26.41 2.69 9.62
C VAL A 317 -25.66 1.71 10.52
N ALA A 318 -26.19 0.48 10.60
CA ALA A 318 -25.74 -0.52 11.57
C ALA A 318 -24.23 -0.75 11.52
N GLY A 319 -23.59 -0.64 12.68
CA GLY A 319 -22.16 -0.86 12.85
C GLY A 319 -21.24 0.19 12.20
N VAL A 320 -21.78 1.23 11.57
CA VAL A 320 -21.01 2.30 10.91
C VAL A 320 -21.20 3.65 11.62
N MET A 321 -22.43 4.19 11.65
CA MET A 321 -22.70 5.48 12.27
C MET A 321 -24.17 5.64 12.62
N GLY A 322 -24.44 6.22 13.80
CA GLY A 322 -25.79 6.61 14.23
C GLY A 322 -26.41 7.67 13.34
N GLY A 323 -27.74 7.73 13.37
CA GLY A 323 -28.50 8.79 12.72
C GLY A 323 -28.78 9.96 13.66
N LEU A 324 -28.87 11.14 13.06
CA LEU A 324 -29.10 12.41 13.79
C LEU A 324 -30.44 12.45 14.53
N SER A 325 -31.47 11.74 14.01
CA SER A 325 -32.82 11.77 14.57
C SER A 325 -32.98 11.21 15.98
N THR A 326 -32.04 10.38 16.43
CA THR A 326 -32.04 9.73 17.74
C THR A 326 -30.77 10.03 18.55
N GLU A 327 -30.12 11.15 18.20
CA GLU A 327 -28.92 11.62 18.90
C GLU A 327 -29.21 11.97 20.37
N VAL A 328 -28.28 11.65 21.24
CA VAL A 328 -28.27 12.04 22.65
C VAL A 328 -27.86 13.49 22.75
N GLU A 329 -28.78 14.32 23.26
CA GLU A 329 -28.60 15.75 23.45
C GLU A 329 -28.51 16.11 24.95
N ASN A 330 -28.22 17.35 25.27
CA ASN A 330 -28.02 17.79 26.67
C ASN A 330 -29.29 17.64 27.56
N ASP A 331 -30.47 17.57 27.00
CA ASP A 331 -31.72 17.38 27.70
C ASP A 331 -32.26 15.95 27.70
N THR A 332 -31.55 15.00 27.07
CA THR A 332 -31.85 13.55 27.08
C THR A 332 -31.85 13.01 28.51
N LYS A 333 -32.93 12.31 28.86
CA LYS A 333 -33.13 11.73 30.22
C LYS A 333 -33.19 10.21 30.22
N ASN A 334 -33.56 9.64 29.11
CA ASN A 334 -33.68 8.21 28.94
C ASN A 334 -32.92 7.77 27.70
N ILE A 335 -32.16 6.67 27.82
CA ILE A 335 -31.39 6.14 26.70
C ILE A 335 -31.68 4.66 26.48
N VAL A 336 -31.54 4.22 25.24
CA VAL A 336 -31.42 2.82 24.89
C VAL A 336 -30.00 2.54 24.49
N LEU A 337 -29.35 1.68 25.25
CA LEU A 337 -27.96 1.28 24.99
C LEU A 337 -27.93 -0.02 24.18
N GLU A 338 -27.28 0.02 23.03
CA GLU A 338 -27.11 -1.07 22.07
C GLU A 338 -25.76 -1.74 22.21
N ALA A 339 -25.75 -3.08 22.12
CA ALA A 339 -24.57 -3.89 21.81
C ALA A 339 -24.96 -5.00 20.82
N ALA A 340 -24.31 -5.02 19.67
CA ALA A 340 -24.68 -5.95 18.61
C ALA A 340 -23.45 -6.66 17.99
N TYR A 341 -23.71 -7.71 17.21
CA TYR A 341 -22.75 -8.35 16.34
C TYR A 341 -23.32 -8.40 14.92
N PHE A 342 -22.70 -7.64 14.01
CA PHE A 342 -23.10 -7.59 12.60
C PHE A 342 -22.14 -8.41 11.73
N ASP A 343 -22.60 -8.85 10.56
CA ASP A 343 -21.77 -9.54 9.57
C ASP A 343 -20.61 -8.65 9.10
N PRO A 344 -19.36 -9.07 9.32
CA PRO A 344 -18.19 -8.27 9.05
C PRO A 344 -18.07 -7.81 7.59
N LEU A 345 -18.44 -8.69 6.65
CA LEU A 345 -18.36 -8.38 5.22
C LEU A 345 -19.37 -7.30 4.82
N SER A 346 -20.59 -7.38 5.37
CA SER A 346 -21.64 -6.37 5.13
C SER A 346 -21.20 -4.99 5.64
N ILE A 347 -20.66 -4.92 6.86
CA ILE A 347 -20.17 -3.64 7.41
C ILE A 347 -19.04 -3.07 6.56
N ARG A 348 -18.07 -3.90 6.15
CA ARG A 348 -16.97 -3.47 5.28
C ARG A 348 -17.47 -2.91 3.95
N LYS A 349 -18.42 -3.59 3.29
CA LYS A 349 -18.99 -3.14 2.02
C LYS A 349 -19.72 -1.81 2.18
N THR A 350 -20.56 -1.69 3.22
CA THR A 350 -21.30 -0.45 3.51
C THR A 350 -20.34 0.70 3.81
N SER A 351 -19.38 0.53 4.72
CA SER A 351 -18.39 1.54 5.09
C SER A 351 -17.58 2.03 3.88
N THR A 352 -17.13 1.12 3.03
CA THR A 352 -16.41 1.45 1.79
C THR A 352 -17.29 2.19 0.80
N LYS A 353 -18.50 1.73 0.57
CA LYS A 353 -19.45 2.31 -0.39
C LYS A 353 -19.83 3.75 -0.04
N ILE A 354 -20.13 4.01 1.24
CA ILE A 354 -20.50 5.37 1.68
C ILE A 354 -19.29 6.25 2.01
N GLY A 355 -18.06 5.72 1.87
CA GLY A 355 -16.81 6.47 2.13
C GLY A 355 -16.64 6.88 3.60
N LEU A 356 -17.19 6.10 4.55
CA LEU A 356 -17.16 6.41 5.98
C LEU A 356 -16.54 5.28 6.79
N LYS A 357 -15.32 5.51 7.26
CA LYS A 357 -14.62 4.59 8.15
C LYS A 357 -14.62 5.12 9.58
N SER A 358 -15.36 4.46 10.47
CA SER A 358 -15.43 4.78 11.89
C SER A 358 -14.66 3.76 12.73
N GLU A 359 -14.41 4.07 14.01
CA GLU A 359 -13.87 3.12 14.99
C GLU A 359 -14.76 1.89 15.17
N SER A 360 -16.07 2.06 15.07
CA SER A 360 -17.04 0.96 15.10
C SER A 360 -16.92 0.07 13.85
N SER A 361 -16.97 0.67 12.65
CA SER A 361 -16.85 -0.09 11.39
C SER A 361 -15.51 -0.83 11.28
N THR A 362 -14.43 -0.22 11.77
CA THR A 362 -13.09 -0.82 11.78
C THR A 362 -13.06 -2.11 12.63
N ARG A 363 -13.78 -2.15 13.75
CA ARG A 363 -13.88 -3.36 14.58
C ARG A 363 -14.83 -4.39 13.99
N PHE A 364 -16.03 -3.99 13.59
CA PHE A 364 -16.99 -4.93 13.01
C PHE A 364 -16.45 -5.58 11.72
N GLU A 365 -15.83 -4.84 10.81
CA GLU A 365 -15.28 -5.38 9.56
C GLU A 365 -14.18 -6.42 9.76
N ARG A 366 -13.49 -6.37 10.93
CA ARG A 366 -12.40 -7.29 11.30
C ARG A 366 -12.86 -8.39 12.26
N LYS A 367 -14.15 -8.50 12.53
CA LYS A 367 -14.80 -9.34 13.54
C LYS A 367 -14.57 -8.82 14.96
N ILE A 368 -15.56 -8.99 15.79
CA ILE A 368 -15.50 -8.74 17.25
C ILE A 368 -15.72 -10.04 18.01
N ASP A 369 -15.45 -10.04 19.30
CA ASP A 369 -15.68 -11.21 20.16
C ASP A 369 -17.18 -11.39 20.44
N TYR A 370 -17.75 -12.50 19.96
CA TYR A 370 -19.18 -12.79 20.08
C TYR A 370 -19.65 -12.95 21.55
N ASP A 371 -18.80 -13.51 22.42
CA ASP A 371 -19.14 -13.74 23.84
C ASP A 371 -19.00 -12.46 24.67
N ARG A 372 -18.26 -11.47 24.19
CA ARG A 372 -18.04 -10.19 24.86
C ARG A 372 -19.23 -9.24 24.77
N VAL A 373 -20.10 -9.38 23.77
CA VAL A 373 -21.18 -8.42 23.46
C VAL A 373 -22.03 -8.08 24.69
N GLU A 374 -22.42 -9.07 25.49
CA GLU A 374 -23.24 -8.84 26.68
C GLU A 374 -22.44 -8.26 27.83
N ARG A 375 -21.22 -8.76 28.05
CA ARG A 375 -20.31 -8.27 29.10
C ARG A 375 -19.98 -6.78 28.92
N ALA A 376 -19.76 -6.36 27.66
CA ALA A 376 -19.52 -4.96 27.33
C ALA A 376 -20.75 -4.07 27.55
N LEU A 377 -21.94 -4.57 27.20
CA LEU A 377 -23.20 -3.88 27.48
C LEU A 377 -23.40 -3.66 28.98
N ASP A 378 -23.15 -4.69 29.77
CA ASP A 378 -23.31 -4.62 31.21
C ASP A 378 -22.28 -3.69 31.85
N TYR A 379 -21.02 -3.70 31.37
CA TYR A 379 -20.01 -2.77 31.87
C TYR A 379 -20.33 -1.31 31.52
N ALA A 380 -20.86 -1.06 30.32
CA ALA A 380 -21.34 0.26 30.01
C ALA A 380 -22.52 0.70 30.88
N CYS A 381 -23.43 -0.20 31.24
CA CYS A 381 -24.50 0.08 32.18
C CYS A 381 -23.94 0.47 33.56
N GLN A 382 -22.95 -0.24 34.10
CA GLN A 382 -22.28 0.14 35.33
C GLN A 382 -21.74 1.57 35.27
N LEU A 383 -20.97 1.89 34.20
CA LEU A 383 -20.41 3.23 34.04
C LEU A 383 -21.51 4.30 33.90
N MET A 384 -22.63 3.99 33.23
CA MET A 384 -23.79 4.89 33.15
C MET A 384 -24.44 5.14 34.53
N VAL A 385 -24.50 4.13 35.40
CA VAL A 385 -24.97 4.30 36.77
C VAL A 385 -24.02 5.20 37.58
N GLU A 386 -22.72 4.92 37.50
CA GLU A 386 -21.69 5.63 38.25
C GLU A 386 -21.50 7.09 37.78
N LEU A 387 -21.46 7.32 36.47
CA LEU A 387 -21.04 8.59 35.87
C LEU A 387 -22.17 9.44 35.29
N ALA A 388 -23.36 8.85 35.10
CA ALA A 388 -24.51 9.54 34.57
C ALA A 388 -25.75 9.46 35.52
N GLY A 389 -25.63 8.77 36.66
CA GLY A 389 -26.71 8.58 37.59
C GLY A 389 -27.91 7.78 37.03
N ALA A 390 -27.66 6.95 36.03
CA ALA A 390 -28.68 6.18 35.34
C ALA A 390 -29.36 5.14 36.23
N THR A 391 -30.63 4.84 35.96
CA THR A 391 -31.38 3.74 36.52
C THR A 391 -31.56 2.66 35.47
N VAL A 392 -30.90 1.50 35.60
CA VAL A 392 -30.99 0.40 34.66
C VAL A 392 -32.27 -0.40 34.87
N TYR A 393 -33.11 -0.55 33.85
CA TYR A 393 -34.34 -1.34 33.92
C TYR A 393 -34.07 -2.84 33.79
N ASP A 394 -34.90 -3.65 34.45
CA ASP A 394 -34.75 -5.09 34.50
C ASP A 394 -34.97 -5.76 33.12
N GLY A 395 -34.04 -6.61 32.75
CA GLY A 395 -34.05 -7.39 31.51
C GLY A 395 -33.27 -6.76 30.35
N VAL A 396 -32.83 -7.64 29.46
CA VAL A 396 -32.18 -7.26 28.19
C VAL A 396 -33.14 -7.61 27.04
N ALA A 397 -33.52 -6.66 26.25
CA ALA A 397 -34.22 -6.91 25.00
C ALA A 397 -33.23 -7.53 24.01
N ARG A 398 -33.46 -8.76 23.60
CA ARG A 398 -32.47 -9.54 22.85
C ARG A 398 -33.09 -10.31 21.69
N GLU A 399 -32.35 -10.38 20.58
CA GLU A 399 -32.59 -11.36 19.54
C GLU A 399 -31.25 -11.93 19.02
N VAL A 400 -31.19 -13.28 18.90
CA VAL A 400 -30.04 -14.01 18.39
C VAL A 400 -30.46 -14.76 17.12
N LYS A 401 -29.79 -14.49 16.01
CA LYS A 401 -30.04 -15.17 14.72
C LYS A 401 -29.00 -16.21 14.39
N VAL A 402 -27.75 -15.95 14.79
CA VAL A 402 -26.61 -16.84 14.52
C VAL A 402 -25.85 -17.07 15.80
N THR A 403 -25.61 -18.32 16.14
CA THR A 403 -24.72 -18.73 17.23
C THR A 403 -23.39 -19.15 16.63
N ILE A 404 -22.30 -18.67 17.21
CA ILE A 404 -20.95 -19.08 16.81
C ILE A 404 -20.51 -20.23 17.71
N GLU A 405 -20.33 -21.41 17.11
CA GLU A 405 -19.90 -22.60 17.85
C GLU A 405 -18.40 -22.52 18.20
N PRO A 406 -18.00 -23.01 19.38
CA PRO A 406 -16.60 -23.10 19.75
C PRO A 406 -15.78 -23.94 18.77
N LYS A 407 -14.59 -23.46 18.41
CA LYS A 407 -13.64 -24.17 17.57
C LYS A 407 -12.60 -24.88 18.43
N TYR A 408 -12.13 -26.04 17.96
CA TYR A 408 -11.13 -26.85 18.65
C TYR A 408 -9.99 -27.22 17.72
N VAL A 409 -8.77 -27.33 18.28
CA VAL A 409 -7.60 -27.80 17.56
C VAL A 409 -6.83 -28.79 18.43
N THR A 410 -6.34 -29.89 17.83
CA THR A 410 -5.53 -30.88 18.53
C THR A 410 -4.10 -30.85 18.01
N ILE A 411 -3.12 -30.77 18.95
CA ILE A 411 -1.70 -30.63 18.64
C ILE A 411 -0.85 -31.40 19.66
N THR A 412 0.40 -31.73 19.30
CA THR A 412 1.40 -32.31 20.19
C THR A 412 2.65 -31.44 20.27
N THR A 413 3.40 -31.53 21.35
CA THR A 413 4.72 -30.86 21.48
C THR A 413 5.70 -31.32 20.40
N GLU A 414 5.66 -32.60 20.01
CA GLU A 414 6.49 -33.13 18.92
C GLU A 414 6.21 -32.41 17.58
N LYS A 415 4.92 -32.17 17.29
CA LYS A 415 4.55 -31.44 16.06
C LYS A 415 5.03 -30.00 16.10
N ILE A 416 4.93 -29.30 17.25
CA ILE A 416 5.42 -27.94 17.46
C ILE A 416 6.93 -27.92 17.21
N ASN A 417 7.70 -28.77 17.89
CA ASN A 417 9.15 -28.86 17.77
C ASN A 417 9.61 -29.15 16.34
N ARG A 418 8.93 -30.10 15.66
CA ARG A 418 9.26 -30.44 14.27
C ARG A 418 9.10 -29.27 13.30
N VAL A 419 8.08 -28.41 13.52
CA VAL A 419 7.84 -27.25 12.65
C VAL A 419 8.81 -26.13 12.96
N LEU A 420 9.03 -25.83 14.24
CA LEU A 420 9.90 -24.75 14.68
C LEU A 420 11.40 -25.10 14.62
N GLY A 421 11.75 -26.39 14.58
CA GLY A 421 13.14 -26.84 14.68
C GLY A 421 13.71 -26.68 16.09
N THR A 422 12.87 -26.83 17.11
CA THR A 422 13.19 -26.65 18.54
C THR A 422 13.09 -27.95 19.31
N GLU A 423 13.47 -27.93 20.59
CA GLU A 423 13.38 -29.04 21.55
C GLU A 423 12.66 -28.60 22.83
N LEU A 424 11.50 -27.95 22.69
CA LEU A 424 10.68 -27.49 23.80
C LEU A 424 10.12 -28.68 24.58
N THR A 425 10.01 -28.56 25.90
CA THR A 425 9.38 -29.58 26.75
C THR A 425 7.85 -29.40 26.78
N ASP A 426 7.13 -30.45 27.19
CA ASP A 426 5.68 -30.38 27.39
C ASP A 426 5.30 -29.28 28.39
N GLU A 427 6.04 -29.19 29.51
CA GLU A 427 5.80 -28.19 30.56
C GLU A 427 5.94 -26.79 30.04
N PHE A 428 6.93 -26.52 29.18
CA PHE A 428 7.15 -25.20 28.58
C PHE A 428 6.01 -24.81 27.62
N VAL A 429 5.55 -25.75 26.80
CA VAL A 429 4.43 -25.51 25.87
C VAL A 429 3.13 -25.25 26.65
N LEU A 430 2.87 -26.02 27.69
CA LEU A 430 1.69 -25.87 28.55
C LEU A 430 1.72 -24.53 29.31
N ASP A 431 2.88 -24.10 29.82
CA ASP A 431 3.06 -22.80 30.43
C ASP A 431 2.70 -21.66 29.47
N ILE A 432 3.03 -21.79 28.18
CA ILE A 432 2.61 -20.81 27.16
C ILE A 432 1.10 -20.83 26.96
N PHE A 433 0.45 -22.02 26.92
CA PHE A 433 -0.99 -22.11 26.80
C PHE A 433 -1.69 -21.48 28.01
N ASP A 434 -1.19 -21.73 29.22
CA ASP A 434 -1.71 -21.11 30.46
C ASP A 434 -1.55 -19.57 30.45
N ARG A 435 -0.40 -19.05 29.99
CA ARG A 435 -0.17 -17.61 29.85
C ARG A 435 -1.09 -16.96 28.83
N LEU A 436 -1.36 -17.64 27.73
CA LEU A 436 -2.31 -17.20 26.69
C LEU A 436 -3.78 -17.41 27.10
N ALA A 437 -4.01 -17.95 28.29
CA ALA A 437 -5.35 -18.30 28.78
C ALA A 437 -6.13 -19.20 27.83
N TYR A 438 -5.48 -20.25 27.31
CA TYR A 438 -6.13 -21.27 26.50
C TYR A 438 -6.77 -22.33 27.41
N GLU A 439 -8.03 -22.66 27.12
CA GLU A 439 -8.69 -23.82 27.71
C GLU A 439 -8.27 -25.07 26.92
N TYR A 440 -7.68 -26.07 27.58
CA TYR A 440 -7.24 -27.28 26.91
C TYR A 440 -7.46 -28.53 27.74
N THR A 441 -7.55 -29.68 27.08
CA THR A 441 -7.54 -31.00 27.69
C THR A 441 -6.36 -31.79 27.18
N LYS A 442 -5.63 -32.51 28.08
CA LYS A 442 -4.50 -33.36 27.73
C LYS A 442 -4.95 -34.83 27.69
N ASN A 443 -4.73 -35.49 26.56
CA ASN A 443 -4.96 -36.92 26.39
C ASN A 443 -3.68 -37.58 25.85
N GLY A 444 -2.89 -38.18 26.74
CA GLY A 444 -1.59 -38.75 26.41
C GLY A 444 -0.62 -37.64 25.96
N LEU A 445 -0.20 -37.67 24.70
CA LEU A 445 0.70 -36.67 24.09
C LEU A 445 -0.05 -35.56 23.34
N GLU A 446 -1.37 -35.64 23.25
CA GLU A 446 -2.19 -34.70 22.52
C GLU A 446 -2.82 -33.66 23.44
N TYR A 447 -2.86 -32.43 22.99
CA TYR A 447 -3.57 -31.32 23.61
C TYR A 447 -4.72 -30.90 22.70
N THR A 448 -5.96 -30.98 23.17
CA THR A 448 -7.12 -30.45 22.49
C THR A 448 -7.44 -29.09 23.09
N ILE A 449 -7.20 -28.03 22.33
CA ILE A 449 -7.35 -26.64 22.72
C ILE A 449 -8.67 -26.13 22.20
N LYS A 450 -9.49 -25.54 23.09
CA LYS A 450 -10.64 -24.73 22.73
C LYS A 450 -10.15 -23.34 22.38
N LEU A 451 -10.34 -22.90 21.15
CA LEU A 451 -9.91 -21.57 20.72
C LEU A 451 -10.74 -20.49 21.41
N PRO A 452 -10.10 -19.51 22.08
CA PRO A 452 -10.82 -18.47 22.81
C PRO A 452 -11.57 -17.56 21.83
N SER A 453 -12.82 -17.20 22.16
CA SER A 453 -13.68 -16.36 21.32
C SER A 453 -13.07 -14.99 21.00
N ARG A 454 -12.23 -14.44 21.90
CA ARG A 454 -11.50 -13.18 21.70
C ARG A 454 -10.48 -13.23 20.54
N ARG A 455 -9.92 -14.42 20.24
CA ARG A 455 -8.95 -14.65 19.16
C ARG A 455 -9.69 -15.07 17.87
N MET A 456 -10.37 -14.11 17.27
CA MET A 456 -11.17 -14.33 16.05
C MET A 456 -10.31 -14.66 14.82
N ASP A 457 -9.02 -14.44 14.89
CA ASP A 457 -8.01 -14.78 13.91
C ASP A 457 -7.72 -16.28 13.85
N LEU A 458 -7.84 -16.98 14.98
CA LEU A 458 -7.53 -18.39 15.07
C LEU A 458 -8.56 -19.25 14.34
N GLU A 459 -8.08 -20.06 13.44
CA GLU A 459 -8.86 -21.12 12.80
C GLU A 459 -8.49 -22.50 13.41
N PRO A 460 -9.25 -23.58 13.17
CA PRO A 460 -8.87 -24.93 13.64
C PRO A 460 -7.62 -25.46 12.91
N SER A 461 -6.53 -24.72 13.01
CA SER A 461 -5.26 -24.93 12.35
C SER A 461 -4.14 -25.05 13.39
N VAL A 462 -3.35 -26.11 13.27
CA VAL A 462 -2.19 -26.30 14.16
C VAL A 462 -1.12 -25.22 13.94
N GLN A 463 -1.08 -24.60 12.77
CA GLN A 463 -0.13 -23.55 12.44
C GLN A 463 -0.30 -22.31 13.30
N ASP A 464 -1.54 -21.91 13.57
CA ASP A 464 -1.84 -20.73 14.39
C ASP A 464 -1.40 -20.94 15.85
N ILE A 465 -1.57 -22.16 16.37
CA ILE A 465 -1.08 -22.51 17.72
C ILE A 465 0.45 -22.55 17.75
N ILE A 466 1.09 -23.06 16.70
CA ILE A 466 2.55 -23.07 16.58
C ILE A 466 3.12 -21.66 16.52
N GLU A 467 2.44 -20.75 15.81
CA GLU A 467 2.79 -19.33 15.77
C GLU A 467 2.73 -18.70 17.17
N ASP A 468 1.65 -18.92 17.91
CA ASP A 468 1.52 -18.40 19.26
C ASP A 468 2.62 -18.94 20.20
N VAL A 469 3.02 -20.20 20.08
CA VAL A 469 4.15 -20.74 20.80
C VAL A 469 5.47 -20.09 20.37
N ALA A 470 5.68 -19.93 19.06
CA ALA A 470 6.91 -19.35 18.51
C ALA A 470 7.12 -17.90 18.98
N ARG A 471 6.06 -17.06 18.91
CA ARG A 471 6.16 -15.65 19.32
C ARG A 471 6.38 -15.48 20.83
N MET A 472 5.79 -16.36 21.66
CA MET A 472 6.01 -16.34 23.13
C MET A 472 7.39 -16.89 23.50
N TYR A 473 7.87 -17.93 22.82
CA TYR A 473 9.23 -18.41 22.92
C TYR A 473 10.24 -17.33 22.50
N GLY A 474 9.94 -16.60 21.44
CA GLY A 474 10.76 -15.57 20.82
C GLY A 474 11.48 -16.11 19.59
N TYR A 475 11.24 -15.44 18.44
CA TYR A 475 11.83 -15.85 17.16
C TYR A 475 13.36 -15.87 17.17
N ASP A 476 13.99 -14.99 17.95
CA ASP A 476 15.45 -14.93 18.10
C ASP A 476 16.04 -16.17 18.78
N ASN A 477 15.22 -16.94 19.51
CA ASN A 477 15.62 -18.18 20.15
C ASN A 477 15.50 -19.41 19.22
N ILE A 478 14.84 -19.26 18.06
CA ILE A 478 14.67 -20.34 17.08
C ILE A 478 15.96 -20.51 16.29
N PRO A 479 16.55 -21.73 16.23
CA PRO A 479 17.79 -21.97 15.51
C PRO A 479 17.67 -21.65 14.02
N THR A 480 18.61 -20.86 13.51
CA THR A 480 18.71 -20.63 12.07
C THR A 480 19.23 -21.87 11.37
N THR A 481 18.46 -22.41 10.44
CA THR A 481 18.85 -23.59 9.66
C THR A 481 18.84 -23.28 8.17
N ILE A 482 19.71 -23.99 7.43
CA ILE A 482 19.72 -23.92 5.97
C ILE A 482 19.02 -25.18 5.44
N ALA A 483 18.05 -25.01 4.58
CA ALA A 483 17.39 -26.14 3.93
C ALA A 483 18.42 -26.98 3.15
N ALA A 484 18.52 -28.26 3.49
CA ALA A 484 19.37 -29.17 2.76
C ALA A 484 18.68 -29.52 1.42
N THR A 485 19.15 -28.94 0.33
CA THR A 485 18.73 -29.31 -1.01
C THR A 485 19.82 -30.14 -1.69
N ARG A 486 19.42 -31.21 -2.39
CA ARG A 486 20.32 -32.00 -3.24
C ARG A 486 20.46 -31.42 -4.64
N ASP A 487 19.54 -30.59 -5.03
CA ASP A 487 19.47 -30.01 -6.36
C ASP A 487 20.32 -28.75 -6.45
N LYS A 488 21.14 -28.68 -7.49
CA LYS A 488 21.89 -27.48 -7.82
C LYS A 488 20.94 -26.50 -8.49
N GLY A 489 20.95 -25.25 -8.06
CA GLY A 489 20.25 -24.19 -8.76
C GLY A 489 20.73 -24.05 -10.19
N TYR A 490 19.80 -23.90 -11.15
CA TYR A 490 20.11 -23.64 -12.57
C TYR A 490 19.10 -22.69 -13.17
N LEU A 491 19.50 -22.06 -14.25
CA LEU A 491 18.61 -21.25 -15.06
C LEU A 491 17.89 -22.14 -16.08
N THR A 492 16.60 -21.93 -16.27
CA THR A 492 15.88 -22.52 -17.41
C THR A 492 16.48 -22.06 -18.72
N TYR A 493 16.16 -22.75 -19.83
CA TYR A 493 16.67 -22.37 -21.13
C TYR A 493 16.23 -20.94 -21.51
N SER A 494 14.95 -20.61 -21.33
CA SER A 494 14.41 -19.27 -21.60
C SER A 494 15.10 -18.18 -20.74
N GLN A 495 15.36 -18.44 -19.48
CA GLN A 495 16.10 -17.50 -18.61
C GLN A 495 17.55 -17.27 -19.10
N LYS A 496 18.24 -18.34 -19.49
CA LYS A 496 19.59 -18.22 -20.09
C LYS A 496 19.54 -17.38 -21.37
N ARG A 497 18.56 -17.64 -22.21
CA ARG A 497 18.39 -16.96 -23.51
C ARG A 497 18.09 -15.49 -23.33
N THR A 498 17.15 -15.14 -22.43
CA THR A 498 16.82 -13.75 -22.10
C THR A 498 18.05 -12.99 -21.56
N ARG A 499 18.81 -13.61 -20.66
CA ARG A 499 20.05 -13.00 -20.15
C ARG A 499 21.10 -12.82 -21.24
N LEU A 500 21.23 -13.77 -22.16
CA LEU A 500 22.12 -13.67 -23.32
C LEU A 500 21.72 -12.53 -24.23
N ILE A 501 20.42 -12.36 -24.53
CA ILE A 501 19.90 -11.24 -25.35
C ILE A 501 20.25 -9.91 -24.69
N ARG A 502 19.99 -9.73 -23.40
CA ARG A 502 20.39 -8.54 -22.65
C ARG A 502 21.87 -8.23 -22.76
N GLN A 503 22.71 -9.24 -22.57
CA GLN A 503 24.16 -9.09 -22.64
C GLN A 503 24.62 -8.71 -24.07
N ILE A 504 24.05 -9.32 -25.10
CA ILE A 504 24.35 -8.99 -26.49
C ILE A 504 24.01 -7.52 -26.77
N LEU A 505 22.80 -7.07 -26.42
CA LEU A 505 22.35 -5.70 -26.66
C LEU A 505 23.18 -4.66 -25.88
N ALA A 506 23.48 -4.93 -24.62
CA ALA A 506 24.36 -4.08 -23.82
C ALA A 506 25.79 -3.99 -24.43
N ASN A 507 26.33 -5.11 -24.90
CA ASN A 507 27.65 -5.14 -25.57
C ASN A 507 27.64 -4.43 -26.92
N LEU A 508 26.49 -4.28 -27.57
CA LEU A 508 26.30 -3.50 -28.78
C LEU A 508 26.12 -2.00 -28.52
N GLY A 509 26.19 -1.56 -27.26
CA GLY A 509 26.16 -0.16 -26.88
C GLY A 509 24.78 0.39 -26.50
N LEU A 510 23.77 -0.47 -26.27
CA LEU A 510 22.47 -0.06 -25.82
C LEU A 510 22.34 -0.11 -24.29
N ASN A 511 21.50 0.76 -23.76
CA ASN A 511 21.15 0.77 -22.34
C ASN A 511 19.79 0.11 -22.12
N GLU A 512 19.69 -0.77 -21.10
CA GLU A 512 18.40 -1.33 -20.72
C GLU A 512 17.54 -0.29 -20.03
N ALA A 513 16.29 -0.16 -20.47
CA ALA A 513 15.27 0.65 -19.83
C ALA A 513 14.24 -0.26 -19.15
N VAL A 514 13.63 0.25 -18.10
CA VAL A 514 12.48 -0.37 -17.42
C VAL A 514 11.40 0.69 -17.33
N SER A 515 10.32 0.49 -18.07
CA SER A 515 9.23 1.43 -18.14
C SER A 515 7.95 0.88 -17.50
N TYR A 516 6.94 1.73 -17.33
CA TYR A 516 5.65 1.32 -16.79
C TYR A 516 4.89 0.41 -17.74
N SER A 517 4.22 -0.60 -17.19
CA SER A 517 3.30 -1.46 -17.95
C SER A 517 1.94 -0.82 -18.19
N LEU A 518 1.69 0.36 -17.64
CA LEU A 518 0.45 1.10 -17.77
C LEU A 518 0.65 2.34 -18.64
N ILE A 519 -0.30 2.57 -19.54
CA ILE A 519 -0.34 3.66 -20.52
C ILE A 519 -1.67 4.39 -20.47
N SER A 520 -1.76 5.54 -21.14
CA SER A 520 -3.02 6.27 -21.32
C SER A 520 -3.89 5.64 -22.42
N GLU A 521 -5.17 6.02 -22.47
CA GLU A 521 -6.08 5.58 -23.51
C GLU A 521 -5.65 6.06 -24.91
N ASP A 522 -5.09 7.26 -25.01
CA ASP A 522 -4.64 7.85 -26.26
C ASP A 522 -3.44 7.11 -26.90
N GLU A 523 -2.67 6.38 -26.10
CA GLU A 523 -1.49 5.63 -26.55
C GLU A 523 -1.82 4.24 -27.10
N LEU A 524 -3.07 3.77 -26.93
CA LEU A 524 -3.50 2.47 -27.43
C LEU A 524 -3.33 2.36 -28.95
N GLY A 525 -2.73 1.28 -29.40
CA GLY A 525 -2.55 0.98 -30.81
C GLY A 525 -1.52 1.79 -31.55
N TYR A 526 -0.76 2.69 -30.89
CA TYR A 526 0.25 3.51 -31.59
C TYR A 526 1.23 2.69 -32.42
N TYR A 527 1.65 1.53 -31.94
CA TYR A 527 2.68 0.70 -32.60
C TYR A 527 2.14 -0.61 -33.12
N LEU A 528 0.84 -0.74 -33.30
CA LEU A 528 0.17 -1.95 -33.74
C LEU A 528 -0.50 -1.75 -35.10
N GLU A 529 -0.57 -2.84 -35.89
CA GLU A 529 -1.39 -2.88 -37.12
C GLU A 529 -2.89 -2.82 -36.77
N LYS A 530 -3.28 -3.47 -35.67
CA LYS A 530 -4.65 -3.54 -35.18
C LYS A 530 -4.64 -3.59 -33.65
N VAL A 531 -5.44 -2.75 -33.04
CA VAL A 531 -5.69 -2.81 -31.59
C VAL A 531 -6.47 -4.07 -31.27
N GLU A 532 -5.98 -4.87 -30.35
CA GLU A 532 -6.73 -5.99 -29.74
C GLU A 532 -7.57 -5.44 -28.57
N GLU A 533 -8.37 -6.26 -27.90
CA GLU A 533 -9.14 -5.79 -26.75
C GLU A 533 -8.19 -5.34 -25.62
N PRO A 534 -8.08 -4.03 -25.33
CA PRO A 534 -7.16 -3.55 -24.29
C PRO A 534 -7.69 -3.86 -22.90
N ILE A 535 -6.78 -4.08 -21.95
CA ILE A 535 -7.12 -4.28 -20.54
C ILE A 535 -7.13 -2.93 -19.84
N LYS A 536 -8.32 -2.52 -19.37
CA LYS A 536 -8.49 -1.31 -18.56
C LYS A 536 -8.40 -1.64 -17.07
N VAL A 537 -7.65 -0.84 -16.30
CA VAL A 537 -7.60 -0.92 -14.84
C VAL A 537 -8.93 -0.43 -14.26
N LEU A 538 -9.54 -1.18 -13.35
CA LEU A 538 -10.87 -0.84 -12.79
C LEU A 538 -10.88 0.49 -12.02
N MET A 539 -9.83 0.78 -11.26
CA MET A 539 -9.64 2.05 -10.53
C MET A 539 -8.19 2.52 -10.72
N PRO A 540 -7.88 3.18 -11.83
CA PRO A 540 -6.53 3.69 -12.06
C PRO A 540 -6.24 4.86 -11.12
N LEU A 541 -4.99 5.00 -10.68
CA LEU A 541 -4.56 6.14 -9.87
C LEU A 541 -4.62 7.46 -10.65
N THR A 542 -4.32 7.40 -11.96
CA THR A 542 -4.42 8.53 -12.88
C THR A 542 -4.88 8.02 -14.26
N GLU A 543 -5.43 8.92 -15.08
CA GLU A 543 -5.88 8.57 -16.44
C GLU A 543 -4.73 8.22 -17.37
N GLU A 544 -3.52 8.75 -17.12
CA GLU A 544 -2.31 8.43 -17.88
C GLU A 544 -1.80 7.00 -17.61
N ARG A 545 -2.39 6.29 -16.64
CA ARG A 545 -2.02 4.93 -16.23
C ARG A 545 -3.25 4.03 -16.13
N ALA A 546 -4.17 4.15 -17.09
CA ALA A 546 -5.46 3.47 -17.06
C ALA A 546 -5.52 2.15 -17.84
N TYR A 547 -4.58 1.89 -18.75
CA TYR A 547 -4.59 0.71 -19.60
C TYR A 547 -3.26 -0.05 -19.53
N MET A 548 -3.32 -1.38 -19.66
CA MET A 548 -2.13 -2.19 -19.85
C MET A 548 -1.56 -1.96 -21.25
N ARG A 549 -0.23 -1.84 -21.37
CA ARG A 549 0.44 -1.62 -22.65
C ARG A 549 0.37 -2.83 -23.56
N GLU A 550 0.17 -2.60 -24.86
CA GLU A 550 0.20 -3.59 -25.92
C GLU A 550 1.54 -3.60 -26.68
N SER A 551 2.42 -2.64 -26.41
CA SER A 551 3.75 -2.48 -26.99
C SER A 551 4.74 -1.93 -25.96
N VAL A 552 5.97 -2.42 -25.98
CA VAL A 552 7.05 -1.87 -25.15
C VAL A 552 7.57 -0.53 -25.69
N LEU A 553 7.26 -0.22 -26.95
CA LEU A 553 7.67 1.04 -27.58
C LEU A 553 7.01 2.27 -26.94
N ASN A 554 5.81 2.14 -26.31
CA ASN A 554 5.20 3.23 -25.56
C ASN A 554 6.19 3.80 -24.53
N GLY A 555 6.65 2.97 -23.61
CA GLY A 555 7.57 3.40 -22.58
C GLY A 555 8.97 3.78 -23.09
N LEU A 556 9.45 3.13 -24.14
CA LEU A 556 10.74 3.45 -24.74
C LEU A 556 10.75 4.81 -25.45
N VAL A 557 9.68 5.16 -26.16
CA VAL A 557 9.53 6.48 -26.80
C VAL A 557 9.34 7.57 -25.76
N ASP A 558 8.58 7.32 -24.69
CA ASP A 558 8.48 8.21 -23.52
C ASP A 558 9.86 8.46 -22.89
N ALA A 559 10.68 7.42 -22.78
CA ALA A 559 12.05 7.55 -22.26
C ALA A 559 12.91 8.45 -23.16
N ILE A 560 12.78 8.35 -24.50
CA ILE A 560 13.44 9.29 -25.44
C ILE A 560 12.96 10.72 -25.18
N GLN A 561 11.66 10.96 -25.16
CA GLN A 561 11.06 12.28 -24.92
C GLN A 561 11.54 12.89 -23.60
N TYR A 562 11.47 12.10 -22.51
CA TYR A 562 11.89 12.50 -21.18
C TYR A 562 13.37 12.95 -21.13
N ASN A 563 14.25 12.18 -21.79
CA ASN A 563 15.68 12.47 -21.83
C ASN A 563 15.99 13.69 -22.70
N LYS A 564 15.34 13.81 -23.86
CA LYS A 564 15.52 14.99 -24.75
C LYS A 564 15.10 16.29 -24.06
N ALA A 565 13.99 16.28 -23.32
CA ALA A 565 13.58 17.43 -22.51
C ALA A 565 14.64 17.84 -21.47
N ARG A 566 15.55 16.92 -21.11
CA ARG A 566 16.69 17.16 -20.20
C ARG A 566 18.03 17.35 -20.93
N LYS A 567 17.99 17.60 -22.25
CA LYS A 567 19.15 17.87 -23.12
C LYS A 567 20.09 16.65 -23.28
N ASN A 568 19.59 15.44 -23.05
CA ASN A 568 20.28 14.21 -23.43
C ASN A 568 19.82 13.85 -24.85
N GLU A 569 20.67 14.13 -25.85
CA GLU A 569 20.26 14.02 -27.26
C GLU A 569 20.66 12.70 -27.92
N ASN A 570 21.61 11.95 -27.38
CA ASN A 570 22.16 10.72 -27.95
C ASN A 570 21.69 9.53 -27.12
N LEU A 571 20.68 8.83 -27.59
CA LEU A 571 19.94 7.84 -26.83
C LEU A 571 19.84 6.52 -27.58
N ALA A 572 20.16 5.43 -26.90
CA ALA A 572 20.06 4.07 -27.39
C ALA A 572 19.52 3.18 -26.26
N PHE A 573 18.24 2.84 -26.32
CA PHE A 573 17.58 2.05 -25.27
C PHE A 573 17.03 0.76 -25.84
N PHE A 574 17.00 -0.26 -24.99
CA PHE A 574 16.20 -1.48 -25.20
C PHE A 574 15.42 -1.86 -23.93
N GLU A 575 14.34 -2.57 -24.10
CA GLU A 575 13.55 -3.14 -22.99
C GLU A 575 13.10 -4.56 -23.36
N ILE A 576 13.22 -5.49 -22.41
CA ILE A 576 12.63 -6.83 -22.48
C ILE A 576 11.58 -6.91 -21.38
N SER A 577 10.32 -6.91 -21.78
CA SER A 577 9.21 -6.88 -20.82
C SER A 577 7.93 -7.38 -21.45
N ASN A 578 6.94 -7.67 -20.58
CA ASN A 578 5.65 -8.16 -21.03
C ASN A 578 4.78 -7.04 -21.61
N VAL A 579 4.03 -7.41 -22.63
CA VAL A 579 2.86 -6.69 -23.14
C VAL A 579 1.61 -7.51 -22.89
N HIS A 580 0.47 -6.85 -22.81
CA HIS A 580 -0.74 -7.48 -22.32
C HIS A 580 -1.92 -7.22 -23.24
N THR A 581 -2.63 -8.28 -23.58
CA THR A 581 -3.95 -8.24 -24.19
C THR A 581 -4.92 -9.03 -23.30
N LYS A 582 -6.22 -9.00 -23.57
CA LYS A 582 -7.22 -9.67 -22.76
C LYS A 582 -6.93 -11.16 -22.52
N ASP A 583 -6.38 -11.83 -23.53
CA ASP A 583 -6.19 -13.28 -23.53
C ASP A 583 -4.72 -13.72 -23.45
N ARG A 584 -3.76 -12.78 -23.54
CA ARG A 584 -2.33 -13.08 -23.66
C ARG A 584 -1.47 -12.12 -22.85
N GLU A 585 -0.36 -12.66 -22.38
CA GLU A 585 0.77 -11.94 -21.85
C GLU A 585 2.02 -12.45 -22.57
N ASP A 586 2.58 -11.58 -23.43
CA ASP A 586 3.68 -11.95 -24.31
C ASP A 586 4.94 -11.16 -23.95
N LEU A 587 6.10 -11.83 -23.97
CA LEU A 587 7.39 -11.21 -23.68
C LEU A 587 7.94 -10.58 -24.96
N HIS A 588 8.03 -9.25 -24.99
CA HIS A 588 8.54 -8.49 -26.12
C HIS A 588 9.95 -7.93 -25.87
N LEU A 589 10.69 -7.72 -26.95
CA LEU A 589 11.91 -6.93 -27.01
C LEU A 589 11.65 -5.69 -27.86
N GLY A 590 11.85 -4.51 -27.28
CA GLY A 590 11.87 -3.24 -27.98
C GLY A 590 13.27 -2.62 -28.00
N ILE A 591 13.60 -1.88 -29.06
CA ILE A 591 14.81 -1.07 -29.19
C ILE A 591 14.43 0.28 -29.79
N VAL A 592 14.96 1.38 -29.25
CA VAL A 592 14.84 2.72 -29.82
C VAL A 592 16.19 3.42 -29.85
N LEU A 593 16.47 4.10 -30.94
CA LEU A 593 17.68 4.92 -31.11
C LEU A 593 17.28 6.34 -31.54
N ASN A 594 17.95 7.35 -30.98
CA ASN A 594 17.77 8.75 -31.35
C ASN A 594 19.11 9.51 -31.22
N GLY A 595 19.37 10.44 -32.12
CA GLY A 595 20.60 11.25 -32.12
C GLY A 595 21.81 10.54 -32.72
N LEU A 596 22.98 10.72 -32.16
CA LEU A 596 24.21 10.06 -32.56
C LEU A 596 24.45 8.80 -31.77
N PHE A 597 24.59 7.68 -32.47
CA PHE A 597 24.92 6.40 -31.81
C PHE A 597 26.40 6.36 -31.38
N GLU A 598 27.28 6.86 -32.29
CA GLU A 598 28.70 7.00 -32.00
C GLU A 598 29.19 8.37 -32.42
N SER A 599 30.01 8.99 -31.56
CA SER A 599 30.61 10.30 -31.84
C SER A 599 32.02 10.37 -31.28
N HIS A 600 33.01 10.65 -32.16
CA HIS A 600 34.38 10.92 -31.77
C HIS A 600 34.86 12.22 -32.39
N LEU A 601 34.93 13.29 -31.61
CA LEU A 601 35.24 14.65 -32.09
C LEU A 601 36.55 14.70 -32.87
N TRP A 602 37.61 14.14 -32.31
CA TRP A 602 38.94 14.19 -32.93
C TRP A 602 39.14 13.21 -34.09
N LYS A 603 38.35 12.14 -34.16
CA LYS A 603 38.34 11.19 -35.32
C LYS A 603 37.36 11.61 -36.40
N GLY A 604 36.54 12.62 -36.17
CA GLY A 604 35.49 13.05 -37.08
C GLY A 604 34.36 12.01 -37.30
N VAL A 605 34.26 11.01 -36.41
CA VAL A 605 33.19 9.99 -36.49
C VAL A 605 31.91 10.58 -35.94
N LYS A 606 30.85 10.51 -36.73
CA LYS A 606 29.48 10.88 -36.37
C LYS A 606 28.54 9.86 -37.00
N GLN A 607 28.15 8.84 -36.22
CA GLN A 607 27.21 7.83 -36.69
C GLN A 607 25.80 8.21 -36.24
N VAL A 608 24.96 8.57 -37.16
CA VAL A 608 23.58 8.97 -36.89
C VAL A 608 22.72 7.71 -36.64
N SER A 609 21.80 7.77 -35.72
CA SER A 609 20.80 6.73 -35.48
C SER A 609 19.81 6.71 -36.64
N GLU A 610 19.92 5.72 -37.50
CA GLU A 610 19.10 5.56 -38.71
C GLU A 610 18.68 4.10 -38.94
N PHE A 611 17.82 3.86 -39.91
CA PHE A 611 17.27 2.55 -40.25
C PHE A 611 18.33 1.45 -40.37
N TYR A 612 19.40 1.71 -41.14
CA TYR A 612 20.43 0.68 -41.41
C TYR A 612 21.31 0.39 -40.23
N LEU A 613 21.53 1.38 -39.32
CA LEU A 613 22.22 1.16 -38.07
C LEU A 613 21.40 0.23 -37.16
N LEU A 614 20.11 0.54 -36.97
CA LEU A 614 19.22 -0.30 -36.15
C LEU A 614 19.11 -1.71 -36.75
N LYS A 615 18.97 -1.81 -38.08
CA LYS A 615 18.98 -3.10 -38.78
C LYS A 615 20.26 -3.88 -38.52
N GLY A 616 21.44 -3.24 -38.55
CA GLY A 616 22.72 -3.87 -38.24
C GLY A 616 22.79 -4.42 -36.82
N ILE A 617 22.29 -3.67 -35.83
CA ILE A 617 22.18 -4.12 -34.42
C ILE A 617 21.28 -5.35 -34.33
N VAL A 618 20.13 -5.33 -34.97
CA VAL A 618 19.17 -6.43 -35.01
C VAL A 618 19.74 -7.65 -35.75
N ASP A 619 20.45 -7.45 -36.87
CA ASP A 619 21.15 -8.51 -37.56
C ASP A 619 22.22 -9.17 -36.69
N ASP A 620 23.01 -8.37 -35.97
CA ASP A 620 24.02 -8.89 -35.04
C ASP A 620 23.40 -9.69 -33.90
N LEU A 621 22.27 -9.25 -33.36
CA LEU A 621 21.54 -9.99 -32.36
C LEU A 621 21.13 -11.37 -32.90
N PHE A 622 20.47 -11.43 -34.08
CA PHE A 622 20.02 -12.66 -34.66
C PHE A 622 21.17 -13.59 -35.06
N ASN A 623 22.26 -13.02 -35.59
CA ASN A 623 23.45 -13.79 -35.94
C ASN A 623 24.09 -14.45 -34.69
N LYS A 624 24.20 -13.70 -33.57
CA LYS A 624 24.74 -14.24 -32.30
C LYS A 624 23.82 -15.29 -31.69
N LEU A 625 22.53 -15.22 -31.94
CA LEU A 625 21.54 -16.21 -31.52
C LEU A 625 21.39 -17.38 -32.53
N ASN A 626 22.11 -17.36 -33.65
CA ASN A 626 22.02 -18.31 -34.75
C ASN A 626 20.62 -18.40 -35.38
N PHE A 627 19.93 -17.27 -35.50
CA PHE A 627 18.60 -17.14 -36.13
C PHE A 627 18.74 -16.58 -37.55
N LYS A 628 17.97 -17.13 -38.47
CA LYS A 628 17.88 -16.61 -39.84
C LYS A 628 16.58 -15.83 -39.97
N VAL A 629 16.72 -14.56 -40.30
CA VAL A 629 15.58 -13.67 -40.56
C VAL A 629 15.71 -13.08 -41.98
N THR A 630 14.59 -12.64 -42.50
CA THR A 630 14.51 -11.85 -43.75
C THR A 630 13.66 -10.63 -43.51
N TYR A 631 13.80 -9.61 -44.32
CA TYR A 631 13.10 -8.34 -44.21
C TYR A 631 12.18 -8.11 -45.40
N GLN A 632 10.97 -7.63 -45.13
CA GLN A 632 9.99 -7.24 -46.14
C GLN A 632 9.53 -5.82 -45.91
N ALA A 633 9.39 -5.02 -46.95
CA ALA A 633 8.85 -3.68 -46.83
C ALA A 633 7.47 -3.72 -46.16
N TYR A 634 7.25 -2.81 -45.17
CA TYR A 634 6.06 -2.81 -44.33
C TYR A 634 5.54 -1.40 -44.11
N ASN A 635 4.24 -1.19 -44.23
CA ASN A 635 3.62 0.14 -44.12
C ASN A 635 2.25 0.16 -43.44
N LYS A 636 1.94 -0.89 -42.64
CA LYS A 636 0.61 -1.01 -42.06
C LYS A 636 0.47 -0.33 -40.70
N ILE A 637 1.56 0.04 -40.04
CA ILE A 637 1.55 0.73 -38.72
C ILE A 637 1.74 2.22 -38.99
N SER A 638 0.77 3.03 -38.63
CA SER A 638 0.72 4.46 -38.95
C SER A 638 1.79 5.31 -38.24
N SER A 639 2.29 4.87 -37.09
CA SER A 639 3.38 5.54 -36.37
C SER A 639 4.76 5.33 -37.01
N PHE A 640 4.91 4.40 -37.94
CA PHE A 640 6.14 4.19 -38.69
C PHE A 640 6.12 4.87 -40.06
N HIS A 641 7.31 5.20 -40.56
CA HIS A 641 7.49 5.81 -41.89
C HIS A 641 7.21 4.79 -42.99
N PRO A 642 6.28 5.03 -43.93
CA PRO A 642 5.83 4.02 -44.90
C PRO A 642 6.90 3.52 -45.85
N GLY A 643 7.94 4.31 -46.08
CA GLY A 643 9.07 3.95 -46.98
C GLY A 643 10.36 3.57 -46.25
N ARG A 644 10.36 3.57 -44.88
CA ARG A 644 11.53 3.24 -44.07
C ARG A 644 11.12 2.34 -42.90
N CYS A 645 10.32 1.32 -43.22
CA CYS A 645 9.83 0.32 -42.27
C CYS A 645 9.85 -1.06 -42.93
N ALA A 646 10.23 -2.06 -42.16
CA ALA A 646 10.30 -3.44 -42.57
C ALA A 646 9.70 -4.38 -41.53
N ALA A 647 8.95 -5.37 -41.98
CA ALA A 647 8.60 -6.54 -41.19
C ALA A 647 9.78 -7.52 -41.15
N ILE A 648 10.01 -8.10 -40.03
CA ILE A 648 11.01 -9.16 -39.83
C ILE A 648 10.31 -10.50 -39.87
N MET A 649 10.79 -11.34 -40.81
CA MET A 649 10.21 -12.63 -41.10
C MET A 649 11.15 -13.76 -40.66
N HIS A 650 10.61 -14.71 -39.93
CA HIS A 650 11.27 -15.96 -39.57
C HIS A 650 10.41 -17.15 -39.95
N ASN A 651 10.92 -18.07 -40.74
CA ASN A 651 10.19 -19.24 -41.25
C ASN A 651 8.82 -18.92 -41.88
N GLY A 652 8.71 -17.76 -42.57
CA GLY A 652 7.47 -17.31 -43.22
C GLY A 652 6.48 -16.59 -42.27
N LYS A 653 6.75 -16.52 -40.96
CA LYS A 653 5.97 -15.77 -39.97
C LYS A 653 6.61 -14.40 -39.70
N GLN A 654 5.79 -13.36 -39.60
CA GLN A 654 6.24 -12.07 -39.12
C GLN A 654 6.45 -12.17 -37.60
N ILE A 655 7.66 -11.85 -37.11
CA ILE A 655 8.03 -11.90 -35.69
C ILE A 655 8.29 -10.54 -35.10
N GLY A 656 8.41 -9.50 -35.90
CA GLY A 656 8.67 -8.15 -35.44
C GLY A 656 8.61 -7.13 -36.58
N VAL A 657 8.82 -5.87 -36.19
CA VAL A 657 8.86 -4.70 -37.08
C VAL A 657 10.03 -3.81 -36.69
N LEU A 658 10.69 -3.25 -37.65
CA LEU A 658 11.70 -2.22 -37.45
C LEU A 658 11.52 -1.06 -38.44
N GLY A 659 11.76 0.17 -38.02
CA GLY A 659 11.60 1.32 -38.91
C GLY A 659 11.91 2.66 -38.26
N GLU A 660 11.89 3.71 -39.07
CA GLU A 660 11.90 5.09 -38.58
C GLU A 660 10.48 5.48 -38.17
N LEU A 661 10.32 6.18 -37.05
CA LEU A 661 9.02 6.72 -36.67
C LEU A 661 8.56 7.77 -37.70
N HIS A 662 7.26 7.77 -38.00
CA HIS A 662 6.69 8.70 -38.96
C HIS A 662 6.93 10.15 -38.53
N PRO A 663 7.43 11.07 -39.40
CA PRO A 663 7.80 12.44 -38.99
C PRO A 663 6.67 13.23 -38.30
N LYS A 664 5.42 13.01 -38.70
CA LYS A 664 4.27 13.66 -38.03
C LYS A 664 4.09 13.14 -36.61
N PHE A 665 4.17 11.83 -36.44
CA PHE A 665 4.08 11.19 -35.14
C PHE A 665 5.26 11.63 -34.24
N ALA A 666 6.48 11.50 -34.76
CA ALA A 666 7.71 11.85 -34.05
C ALA A 666 7.78 13.33 -33.64
N LYS A 667 7.21 14.23 -34.48
CA LYS A 667 7.09 15.65 -34.13
C LYS A 667 6.06 15.91 -33.03
N ALA A 668 4.94 15.22 -33.06
CA ALA A 668 3.90 15.36 -32.04
C ALA A 668 4.39 14.93 -30.63
N HIS A 669 5.32 13.98 -30.58
CA HIS A 669 5.91 13.45 -29.35
C HIS A 669 7.33 13.96 -29.05
N ASP A 670 7.84 14.98 -29.76
CA ASP A 670 9.19 15.56 -29.60
C ASP A 670 10.36 14.56 -29.75
N VAL A 671 10.17 13.52 -30.57
CA VAL A 671 11.14 12.43 -30.79
C VAL A 671 11.61 12.31 -32.25
N LEU A 672 11.70 13.43 -32.94
CA LEU A 672 12.15 13.46 -34.36
C LEU A 672 13.48 12.70 -34.54
N GLY A 673 13.57 11.90 -35.60
CA GLY A 673 14.74 11.10 -35.96
C GLY A 673 14.88 9.82 -35.15
N THR A 674 13.83 9.37 -34.45
CA THR A 674 13.85 8.09 -33.76
C THR A 674 13.62 6.94 -34.70
N VAL A 675 14.46 5.91 -34.59
CA VAL A 675 14.24 4.60 -35.20
C VAL A 675 13.88 3.60 -34.09
N ALA A 676 12.95 2.71 -34.39
CA ALA A 676 12.38 1.79 -33.41
C ALA A 676 12.27 0.36 -33.98
N PHE A 677 12.41 -0.60 -33.08
CA PHE A 677 12.24 -2.03 -33.36
C PHE A 677 11.44 -2.65 -32.23
N GLU A 678 10.54 -3.55 -32.57
CA GLU A 678 9.85 -4.41 -31.61
C GLU A 678 9.62 -5.79 -32.17
N MET A 679 9.77 -6.81 -31.32
CA MET A 679 9.44 -8.20 -31.65
C MET A 679 8.88 -8.94 -30.47
N ASP A 680 8.05 -9.96 -30.76
CA ASP A 680 7.66 -10.99 -29.81
C ASP A 680 8.84 -11.95 -29.59
N LEU A 681 9.31 -12.07 -28.33
CA LEU A 681 10.41 -12.99 -27.99
C LEU A 681 9.96 -14.44 -27.85
N GLN A 682 8.67 -14.73 -27.70
CA GLN A 682 8.17 -16.09 -27.58
C GLN A 682 8.57 -16.95 -28.78
N ASP A 683 8.63 -16.33 -29.96
CA ASP A 683 8.98 -17.01 -31.20
C ASP A 683 10.43 -17.51 -31.25
N ILE A 684 11.33 -16.91 -30.43
CA ILE A 684 12.76 -17.24 -30.49
C ILE A 684 13.35 -17.70 -29.16
N ILE A 685 12.68 -17.44 -28.03
CA ILE A 685 13.29 -17.64 -26.71
C ILE A 685 13.47 -19.12 -26.36
N ASN A 686 12.60 -19.99 -26.91
CA ASN A 686 12.60 -21.42 -26.66
C ASN A 686 13.21 -22.22 -27.83
N GLU A 687 13.55 -21.57 -28.95
CA GLU A 687 14.10 -22.25 -30.12
C GLU A 687 15.63 -22.41 -29.99
N ASP A 688 16.12 -23.64 -29.99
CA ASP A 688 17.54 -23.96 -29.94
C ASP A 688 18.07 -24.30 -31.35
N ASN A 689 18.72 -23.34 -31.95
CA ASN A 689 19.32 -23.50 -33.30
C ASN A 689 20.75 -24.04 -33.29
N GLY A 690 21.27 -24.41 -32.09
CA GLY A 690 22.60 -25.00 -31.91
C GLY A 690 23.73 -24.36 -32.70
N LEU A 691 24.90 -24.25 -32.14
CA LEU A 691 26.10 -23.84 -32.88
C LEU A 691 26.70 -25.04 -33.61
N LYS A 692 26.86 -24.93 -34.91
CA LYS A 692 27.55 -25.95 -35.71
C LYS A 692 28.97 -25.47 -35.97
N TYR A 693 29.94 -26.31 -35.59
CA TYR A 693 31.33 -26.03 -35.91
C TYR A 693 31.59 -26.21 -37.41
N HIS A 694 32.16 -25.20 -38.01
CA HIS A 694 32.68 -25.25 -39.38
C HIS A 694 34.20 -25.04 -39.33
N PRO A 695 35.02 -25.97 -39.88
CA PRO A 695 36.45 -25.80 -39.91
C PRO A 695 36.84 -24.62 -40.81
N ILE A 696 37.85 -23.88 -40.41
CA ILE A 696 38.39 -22.77 -41.20
C ILE A 696 38.95 -23.35 -42.52
N ASN A 697 38.57 -22.74 -43.64
CA ASN A 697 39.06 -23.13 -44.93
C ASN A 697 40.59 -22.90 -45.03
N LYS A 698 41.32 -23.85 -45.56
CA LYS A 698 42.77 -23.79 -45.72
C LYS A 698 43.20 -23.30 -47.11
N PHE A 699 42.25 -23.20 -48.04
CA PHE A 699 42.53 -22.80 -49.39
C PHE A 699 42.17 -21.31 -49.58
N PRO A 700 42.91 -20.54 -50.43
CA PRO A 700 42.65 -19.13 -50.68
C PRO A 700 41.30 -18.90 -51.37
N SER A 701 40.62 -17.82 -50.98
CA SER A 701 39.40 -17.37 -51.57
C SER A 701 39.67 -16.55 -52.86
N ILE A 702 38.70 -16.51 -53.73
CA ILE A 702 38.66 -15.58 -54.90
C ILE A 702 37.49 -14.63 -54.72
N THR A 703 37.76 -13.32 -54.81
CA THR A 703 36.71 -12.29 -54.75
C THR A 703 36.46 -11.72 -56.15
N ARG A 704 35.18 -11.44 -56.44
CA ARG A 704 34.74 -10.80 -57.66
C ARG A 704 33.68 -9.75 -57.37
N ASP A 705 33.81 -8.57 -57.95
CA ASP A 705 32.88 -7.48 -57.85
C ASP A 705 32.02 -7.42 -59.11
N LEU A 706 30.74 -7.19 -58.91
CA LEU A 706 29.78 -6.94 -59.98
C LEU A 706 28.96 -5.70 -59.69
N ALA A 707 28.69 -4.93 -60.72
CA ALA A 707 27.73 -3.84 -60.66
C ALA A 707 26.61 -4.11 -61.67
N ILE A 708 25.38 -4.11 -61.25
CA ILE A 708 24.22 -4.36 -62.11
C ILE A 708 23.23 -3.20 -62.01
N VAL A 709 22.54 -2.91 -63.08
CA VAL A 709 21.45 -1.95 -63.17
C VAL A 709 20.13 -2.72 -63.10
N VAL A 710 19.27 -2.37 -62.19
CA VAL A 710 17.95 -2.98 -61.99
C VAL A 710 16.88 -1.91 -61.75
N LYS A 711 15.61 -2.26 -61.91
CA LYS A 711 14.50 -1.37 -61.50
C LYS A 711 14.57 -1.02 -60.03
N ARG A 712 14.12 0.20 -59.66
CA ARG A 712 14.16 0.66 -58.26
C ARG A 712 13.41 -0.24 -57.27
N GLU A 713 12.35 -0.87 -57.70
CA GLU A 713 11.52 -1.79 -56.94
C GLU A 713 12.21 -3.11 -56.56
N VAL A 714 13.21 -3.56 -57.32
CA VAL A 714 13.97 -4.78 -57.05
C VAL A 714 14.75 -4.61 -55.75
N SER A 715 14.48 -5.45 -54.77
CA SER A 715 15.15 -5.38 -53.46
C SER A 715 16.57 -5.96 -53.51
N ALA A 716 17.46 -5.47 -52.69
CA ALA A 716 18.79 -6.05 -52.50
C ALA A 716 18.74 -7.51 -52.01
N GLU A 717 17.77 -7.86 -51.17
CA GLU A 717 17.55 -9.22 -50.67
C GLU A 717 17.19 -10.19 -51.82
N GLU A 718 16.40 -9.73 -52.78
CA GLU A 718 16.07 -10.52 -53.97
C GLU A 718 17.31 -10.84 -54.79
N ILE A 719 18.19 -9.84 -55.03
CA ILE A 719 19.47 -10.03 -55.74
C ILE A 719 20.35 -11.04 -54.96
N VAL A 720 20.53 -10.80 -53.64
CA VAL A 720 21.35 -11.69 -52.80
C VAL A 720 20.82 -13.11 -52.79
N THR A 721 19.49 -13.27 -52.75
CA THR A 721 18.85 -14.60 -52.78
C THR A 721 19.10 -15.32 -54.07
N LEU A 722 18.93 -14.65 -55.22
CA LEU A 722 19.19 -15.22 -56.52
C LEU A 722 20.67 -15.62 -56.72
N VAL A 723 21.59 -14.73 -56.22
CA VAL A 723 23.03 -15.01 -56.24
C VAL A 723 23.38 -16.23 -55.40
N LYS A 724 22.92 -16.26 -54.13
CA LYS A 724 23.14 -17.38 -53.21
C LYS A 724 22.60 -18.68 -53.74
N GLN A 725 21.42 -18.69 -54.36
CA GLN A 725 20.83 -19.86 -54.94
C GLN A 725 21.60 -20.36 -56.16
N THR A 726 22.22 -19.48 -56.96
CA THR A 726 22.94 -19.82 -58.17
C THR A 726 24.36 -20.27 -57.87
N ALA A 727 25.05 -19.55 -57.05
CA ALA A 727 26.44 -19.79 -56.73
C ALA A 727 26.67 -20.77 -55.54
N ARG A 728 25.65 -21.50 -55.11
CA ARG A 728 25.57 -22.37 -53.92
C ARG A 728 26.83 -23.12 -53.53
N LYS A 729 27.59 -23.62 -54.54
CA LYS A 729 28.69 -24.53 -54.31
C LYS A 729 29.93 -23.87 -53.73
N TYR A 730 30.20 -22.65 -54.14
CA TYR A 730 31.47 -21.99 -53.87
C TYR A 730 31.32 -20.66 -53.15
N LEU A 731 30.12 -20.01 -53.16
CA LEU A 731 29.88 -18.72 -52.56
C LEU A 731 29.84 -18.83 -51.05
N THR A 732 30.78 -18.16 -50.39
CA THR A 732 30.84 -18.08 -48.94
C THR A 732 30.36 -16.74 -48.41
N LYS A 733 30.53 -15.66 -49.19
CA LYS A 733 30.13 -14.32 -48.79
C LYS A 733 29.63 -13.49 -49.98
N ILE A 734 28.66 -12.62 -49.75
CA ILE A 734 28.22 -11.59 -50.65
C ILE A 734 27.97 -10.31 -49.86
N ASP A 735 28.60 -9.22 -50.26
CA ASP A 735 28.47 -7.89 -49.63
C ASP A 735 28.06 -6.88 -50.67
N ILE A 736 26.99 -6.10 -50.39
CA ILE A 736 26.63 -4.95 -51.20
C ILE A 736 27.43 -3.76 -50.68
N PHE A 737 28.21 -3.12 -51.56
CA PHE A 737 29.07 -2.01 -51.12
C PHE A 737 28.73 -0.65 -51.77
N ASP A 738 27.87 -0.64 -52.82
CA ASP A 738 27.40 0.60 -53.43
C ASP A 738 26.00 0.47 -54.00
N VAL A 739 25.22 1.56 -53.84
CA VAL A 739 23.90 1.75 -54.44
C VAL A 739 23.86 3.14 -55.10
N TYR A 740 23.91 3.19 -56.39
CA TYR A 740 23.99 4.42 -57.14
C TYR A 740 22.70 4.76 -57.91
N THR A 741 22.25 6.01 -57.81
CA THR A 741 21.03 6.52 -58.46
C THR A 741 21.29 7.87 -59.19
N GLY A 742 22.47 8.11 -59.72
CA GLY A 742 22.88 9.37 -60.31
C GLY A 742 22.87 9.34 -61.84
N GLU A 743 23.74 10.20 -62.47
CA GLU A 743 23.91 10.31 -63.90
C GLU A 743 24.23 8.95 -64.52
N ASN A 744 23.67 8.65 -65.71
CA ASN A 744 23.80 7.39 -66.48
C ASN A 744 23.00 6.19 -65.93
N VAL A 745 22.04 6.42 -64.98
CA VAL A 745 21.03 5.44 -64.57
C VAL A 745 19.66 6.08 -64.73
N LEU A 746 18.70 5.35 -65.37
CA LEU A 746 17.35 5.89 -65.59
C LEU A 746 16.66 6.19 -64.28
N ASN A 747 15.74 7.16 -64.28
CA ASN A 747 15.04 7.61 -63.02
C ASN A 747 14.26 6.49 -62.30
N ASP A 748 13.85 5.45 -62.97
CA ASP A 748 13.16 4.27 -62.48
C ASP A 748 14.11 3.08 -62.23
N GLU A 749 15.42 3.28 -62.40
CA GLU A 749 16.47 2.30 -62.19
C GLU A 749 17.43 2.71 -61.07
N LYS A 750 18.20 1.75 -60.58
CA LYS A 750 19.33 1.90 -59.65
C LYS A 750 20.43 0.94 -60.02
N SER A 751 21.70 1.35 -59.80
CA SER A 751 22.83 0.43 -59.89
C SER A 751 23.18 -0.10 -58.52
N ILE A 752 23.35 -1.40 -58.40
CA ILE A 752 23.80 -2.07 -57.18
C ILE A 752 25.13 -2.75 -57.48
N ALA A 753 26.14 -2.43 -56.66
CA ALA A 753 27.43 -3.07 -56.74
C ALA A 753 27.61 -3.97 -55.49
N PHE A 754 28.06 -5.20 -55.77
CA PHE A 754 28.28 -6.20 -54.73
C PHE A 754 29.51 -7.04 -54.99
N SER A 755 30.17 -7.46 -53.91
CA SER A 755 31.35 -8.31 -53.89
C SER A 755 30.95 -9.72 -53.49
N MET A 756 31.44 -10.71 -54.23
CA MET A 756 31.20 -12.13 -53.98
C MET A 756 32.52 -12.82 -53.65
N THR A 757 32.59 -13.54 -52.56
CA THR A 757 33.74 -14.35 -52.16
C THR A 757 33.42 -15.82 -52.38
N PHE A 758 34.33 -16.49 -53.12
CA PHE A 758 34.22 -17.90 -53.49
C PHE A 758 35.31 -18.71 -52.85
N GLU A 759 35.00 -19.87 -52.32
CA GLU A 759 35.90 -20.80 -51.69
C GLU A 759 35.50 -22.26 -51.96
N ASP A 760 36.46 -23.16 -51.97
CA ASP A 760 36.23 -24.61 -51.92
C ASP A 760 37.02 -25.20 -50.78
N PRO A 761 36.41 -25.95 -49.85
CA PRO A 761 37.08 -26.51 -48.68
C PRO A 761 38.07 -27.66 -49.03
N THR A 762 38.06 -28.13 -50.28
CA THR A 762 38.84 -29.29 -50.75
C THR A 762 39.99 -28.92 -51.66
N LYS A 763 39.97 -27.74 -52.30
CA LYS A 763 40.98 -27.31 -53.25
C LYS A 763 41.01 -25.79 -53.46
N THR A 764 42.14 -25.29 -54.04
CA THR A 764 42.18 -23.90 -54.56
C THR A 764 41.33 -23.82 -55.80
N LEU A 765 40.43 -22.81 -55.85
CA LEU A 765 39.60 -22.54 -57.03
C LEU A 765 40.42 -21.92 -58.16
N GLU A 766 40.11 -22.31 -59.38
CA GLU A 766 40.66 -21.64 -60.58
C GLU A 766 39.77 -20.48 -61.00
N ALA A 767 40.38 -19.40 -61.59
CA ALA A 767 39.62 -18.25 -62.06
C ALA A 767 38.53 -18.65 -63.07
N GLN A 768 38.81 -19.60 -64.00
CA GLN A 768 37.81 -20.07 -64.94
C GLN A 768 36.58 -20.77 -64.29
N GLU A 769 36.74 -21.44 -63.18
CA GLU A 769 35.62 -22.05 -62.44
C GLU A 769 34.70 -21.00 -61.86
N VAL A 770 35.31 -19.94 -61.28
CA VAL A 770 34.58 -18.80 -60.70
C VAL A 770 33.85 -18.01 -61.76
N ASP A 771 34.52 -17.72 -62.91
CA ASP A 771 33.96 -16.96 -64.02
C ASP A 771 32.75 -17.68 -64.63
N LYS A 772 32.73 -19.01 -64.73
CA LYS A 772 31.56 -19.80 -65.10
C LYS A 772 30.37 -19.56 -64.18
N VAL A 773 30.63 -19.57 -62.87
CA VAL A 773 29.57 -19.30 -61.87
C VAL A 773 29.05 -17.88 -62.00
N ILE A 774 29.91 -16.90 -62.20
CA ILE A 774 29.51 -15.50 -62.41
C ILE A 774 28.62 -15.36 -63.68
N HIS A 775 28.97 -15.99 -64.81
CA HIS A 775 28.12 -16.02 -65.95
C HIS A 775 26.74 -16.61 -65.70
N GLN A 776 26.67 -17.68 -64.91
CA GLN A 776 25.40 -18.25 -64.50
C GLN A 776 24.59 -17.28 -63.59
N VAL A 777 25.24 -16.60 -62.70
CA VAL A 777 24.63 -15.58 -61.82
C VAL A 777 24.08 -14.43 -62.71
N LEU A 778 24.87 -13.88 -63.62
CA LEU A 778 24.44 -12.77 -64.48
C LEU A 778 23.26 -13.17 -65.39
N ASN A 779 23.32 -14.33 -66.04
CA ASN A 779 22.23 -14.83 -66.88
C ASN A 779 20.93 -15.04 -66.07
N ARG A 780 21.05 -15.49 -64.82
CA ARG A 780 19.88 -15.65 -63.93
C ARG A 780 19.31 -14.30 -63.47
N LEU A 781 20.16 -13.39 -63.05
CA LEU A 781 19.74 -12.03 -62.67
C LEU A 781 19.08 -11.28 -63.84
N GLU A 782 19.62 -11.40 -65.04
CA GLU A 782 19.00 -10.82 -66.23
C GLU A 782 17.62 -11.42 -66.55
N ARG A 783 17.50 -12.74 -66.47
CA ARG A 783 16.24 -13.46 -66.72
C ARG A 783 15.15 -13.21 -65.65
N GLU A 784 15.50 -13.24 -64.41
CA GLU A 784 14.51 -13.19 -63.31
C GLU A 784 14.10 -11.76 -62.94
N ILE A 785 15.04 -10.82 -62.98
CA ILE A 785 14.83 -9.44 -62.54
C ILE A 785 15.21 -8.37 -63.57
N GLY A 786 15.52 -8.76 -64.75
CA GLY A 786 15.89 -7.84 -65.84
C GLY A 786 17.18 -7.05 -65.58
N ALA A 787 18.09 -7.61 -64.79
CA ALA A 787 19.37 -6.96 -64.49
C ALA A 787 20.27 -6.81 -65.67
N LYS A 788 20.93 -5.66 -65.80
CA LYS A 788 21.92 -5.38 -66.84
C LYS A 788 23.27 -5.14 -66.18
N LEU A 789 24.33 -5.72 -66.69
CA LEU A 789 25.69 -5.41 -66.27
C LEU A 789 26.00 -3.93 -66.56
N ARG A 790 26.54 -3.22 -65.55
CA ARG A 790 26.94 -1.83 -65.70
C ARG A 790 28.30 -1.66 -66.36
#